data_822e29aab75a1a70dabff46a59e1cadd
#
_entry.id   822e29aab75a1a70dabff46a59e1cadd
#
_cell.length_a   1.000
_cell.length_b   1.000
_cell.length_c   1.000
_cell.angle_alpha   90.00
_cell.angle_beta   90.00
_cell.angle_gamma   90.00
#
_symmetry.space_group_name_H-M   'P 1'
#
loop_
_entity.id
_entity.type
_entity.pdbx_description
1 polymer ?
#
loop_
_entity_poly.entity_id
_entity_poly.type
_entity_poly.pdbx_seq_one_letter_code
_entity_poly.pdbx_strand_id
1 'polypeptide(L)'
;CQVIHVGKDNYASQITSEAKEFKRHNSELRNSLNAILKVISIIIVPLGAMLFYKQYMIVGDTLKDSVVNMVAAVLGMIPEGLVLLTSVALTLGSMVLATKKTLVQELYCIETLARVDTLCLDKTGTITEGTMKVEDVQLYDTAQTTVVQHTAKFDPETGEPVQNVSALKPEVTVSAEKENGQIQETVNSETVSQEERQKLQEIDHIMGNMMSVLHDQNATADALRKRFPSRNDLKLIHAIPFSSDRKYSGAVFEGRGTYLMGAAQFLFPEGNEELLEHCSSYAQEGYRILVLAHSEQETKGTERPTGLEPLGLFLITDVIREEAPDTLAFFDSQGVDLKVISGDDPVTVSAIAKKAGLKNANHYIDATTIKTPEEMQRAVAECSVFGRVTPQQKKQMVQALQSQKHTVAMTGDGVNDVLALKEADCSIAMAAGSDAAKNIANVVLLDSNFGAMPHIVNQGRRVVNNIRSAASMFLIKTIFSVLLSLITIFFGDAYPFEPIQMSLISACAVGIPTFLLTQENNYNKIDHTFLRHVFMNAFPAAVTITGCVFTIMLICQDVYHSNVMLNTACVLVTGWNYMSALRTVYSPLNTYRKVIIYGMQFAFFISAVVLQDLLTLGSLEFGMIILVFVLMTFSPILIETITEWIRRIY
;
A
#
# COMPACT_ATOMS: atom_id res chain seq x y z
N CYS A 1 -30.72 -25.31 11.41
CA CYS A 1 -29.34 -25.22 11.95
C CYS A 1 -29.39 -25.33 13.47
N GLN A 2 -28.49 -26.15 14.04
CA GLN A 2 -28.27 -26.20 15.49
C GLN A 2 -27.06 -25.35 15.83
N VAL A 3 -27.21 -24.41 16.76
CA VAL A 3 -26.08 -23.63 17.25
C VAL A 3 -25.28 -24.49 18.22
N ILE A 4 -24.00 -24.73 17.92
CA ILE A 4 -23.10 -25.58 18.72
C ILE A 4 -22.06 -24.78 19.51
N HIS A 5 -21.77 -23.53 19.11
CA HIS A 5 -20.87 -22.62 19.82
C HIS A 5 -21.46 -21.22 19.90
N VAL A 6 -21.42 -20.59 21.08
CA VAL A 6 -21.94 -19.24 21.34
C VAL A 6 -20.95 -18.40 22.14
N GLY A 7 -21.03 -17.10 22.02
CA GLY A 7 -20.20 -16.17 22.77
C GLY A 7 -18.70 -16.32 22.45
N LYS A 8 -17.87 -16.54 23.47
CA LYS A 8 -16.40 -16.64 23.31
C LYS A 8 -15.94 -17.89 22.54
N ASP A 9 -16.77 -18.92 22.51
CA ASP A 9 -16.45 -20.18 21.84
C ASP A 9 -16.86 -20.17 20.34
N ASN A 10 -17.47 -19.08 19.88
CA ASN A 10 -17.74 -18.87 18.47
C ASN A 10 -16.42 -18.63 17.71
N TYR A 11 -16.27 -19.25 16.54
CA TYR A 11 -15.09 -19.15 15.68
C TYR A 11 -14.65 -17.70 15.39
N ALA A 12 -15.59 -16.81 15.06
CA ALA A 12 -15.29 -15.39 14.86
C ALA A 12 -14.77 -14.70 16.12
N SER A 13 -15.28 -15.09 17.30
CA SER A 13 -14.81 -14.56 18.59
C SER A 13 -13.43 -15.06 18.97
N GLN A 14 -13.09 -16.32 18.63
CA GLN A 14 -11.75 -16.88 18.84
C GLN A 14 -10.72 -16.14 17.98
N ILE A 15 -10.97 -15.98 16.66
CA ILE A 15 -10.10 -15.21 15.77
C ILE A 15 -9.93 -13.77 16.27
N THR A 16 -11.03 -13.12 16.67
CA THR A 16 -10.97 -11.74 17.20
C THR A 16 -10.23 -11.66 18.52
N SER A 17 -10.27 -12.69 19.38
CA SER A 17 -9.53 -12.71 20.64
C SER A 17 -8.02 -12.91 20.44
N GLU A 18 -7.61 -13.77 19.52
CA GLU A 18 -6.21 -13.90 19.10
C GLU A 18 -5.69 -12.60 18.48
N ALA A 19 -6.55 -11.87 17.78
CA ALA A 19 -6.22 -10.58 17.20
C ALA A 19 -6.08 -9.44 18.21
N LYS A 20 -6.59 -9.56 19.44
CA LYS A 20 -6.49 -8.53 20.50
C LYS A 20 -5.09 -8.40 21.12
N GLU A 21 -4.20 -9.34 20.94
CA GLU A 21 -2.80 -9.17 21.34
C GLU A 21 -2.16 -8.03 20.52
N PHE A 22 -1.67 -7.00 21.23
CA PHE A 22 -1.11 -5.82 20.59
C PHE A 22 0.23 -6.14 19.92
N LYS A 23 0.30 -6.14 18.59
CA LYS A 23 1.55 -6.20 17.83
C LYS A 23 2.02 -4.78 17.52
N ARG A 24 3.23 -4.42 17.95
CA ARG A 24 3.84 -3.14 17.56
C ARG A 24 4.32 -3.24 16.11
N HIS A 25 3.72 -2.46 15.22
CA HIS A 25 4.17 -2.36 13.85
C HIS A 25 5.58 -1.78 13.74
N ASN A 26 6.36 -2.36 12.85
CA ASN A 26 7.78 -2.04 12.68
C ASN A 26 7.92 -0.88 11.68
N SER A 27 8.06 0.36 12.17
CA SER A 27 8.37 1.52 11.35
C SER A 27 9.87 1.79 11.36
N GLU A 28 10.53 1.75 10.20
CA GLU A 28 11.95 2.07 10.07
C GLU A 28 12.21 3.54 10.44
N LEU A 29 11.30 4.44 10.06
CA LEU A 29 11.39 5.86 10.39
C LEU A 29 11.42 6.07 11.91
N ARG A 30 10.45 5.50 12.63
CA ARG A 30 10.37 5.59 14.10
C ARG A 30 11.60 4.99 14.77
N ASN A 31 12.03 3.81 14.34
CA ASN A 31 13.19 3.13 14.90
C ASN A 31 14.47 3.94 14.65
N SER A 32 14.62 4.51 13.45
CA SER A 32 15.76 5.35 13.10
C SER A 32 15.81 6.65 13.91
N LEU A 33 14.66 7.32 14.09
CA LEU A 33 14.56 8.50 14.93
C LEU A 33 14.92 8.20 16.39
N ASN A 34 14.39 7.10 16.93
CA ASN A 34 14.70 6.67 18.28
C ASN A 34 16.20 6.31 18.45
N ALA A 35 16.81 5.69 17.44
CA ALA A 35 18.25 5.40 17.46
C ALA A 35 19.09 6.69 17.50
N ILE A 36 18.77 7.67 16.65
CA ILE A 36 19.41 8.99 16.66
C ILE A 36 19.29 9.63 18.04
N LEU A 37 18.08 9.73 18.60
CA LEU A 37 17.83 10.33 19.90
C LEU A 37 18.57 9.60 21.03
N LYS A 38 18.61 8.28 21.01
CA LYS A 38 19.32 7.47 22.01
C LYS A 38 20.84 7.74 21.99
N VAL A 39 21.45 7.76 20.80
CA VAL A 39 22.88 8.04 20.64
C VAL A 39 23.20 9.45 21.14
N ILE A 40 22.42 10.44 20.74
CA ILE A 40 22.60 11.84 21.17
C ILE A 40 22.46 11.97 22.68
N SER A 41 21.44 11.34 23.29
CA SER A 41 21.23 11.38 24.75
C SER A 41 22.42 10.82 25.54
N ILE A 42 23.11 9.80 25.00
CA ILE A 42 24.31 9.24 25.61
C ILE A 42 25.51 10.20 25.50
N ILE A 43 25.62 10.94 24.38
CA ILE A 43 26.75 11.86 24.12
C ILE A 43 26.61 13.18 24.88
N ILE A 44 25.39 13.72 25.00
CA ILE A 44 25.13 15.04 25.60
C ILE A 44 25.63 15.13 27.04
N VAL A 45 25.38 14.12 27.85
CA VAL A 45 25.69 14.18 29.29
C VAL A 45 27.19 14.30 29.57
N PRO A 46 28.06 13.40 29.04
CA PRO A 46 29.51 13.54 29.28
C PRO A 46 30.09 14.79 28.63
N LEU A 47 29.66 15.13 27.41
CA LEU A 47 30.19 16.27 26.68
C LEU A 47 29.78 17.60 27.33
N GLY A 48 28.52 17.73 27.79
CA GLY A 48 28.09 18.88 28.57
C GLY A 48 28.82 19.06 29.87
N ALA A 49 29.05 17.96 30.61
CA ALA A 49 29.84 18.00 31.84
C ALA A 49 31.29 18.40 31.61
N MET A 50 31.94 17.89 30.53
CA MET A 50 33.29 18.27 30.15
C MET A 50 33.41 19.75 29.73
N LEU A 51 32.43 20.24 28.96
CA LEU A 51 32.38 21.66 28.58
C LEU A 51 32.21 22.56 29.79
N PHE A 52 31.28 22.25 30.69
CA PHE A 52 31.09 23.00 31.93
C PHE A 52 32.35 23.00 32.78
N TYR A 53 32.98 21.85 33.01
CA TYR A 53 34.22 21.72 33.77
C TYR A 53 35.33 22.57 33.17
N LYS A 54 35.53 22.55 31.85
CA LYS A 54 36.52 23.35 31.18
C LYS A 54 36.28 24.84 31.34
N GLN A 55 35.05 25.31 31.04
CA GLN A 55 34.70 26.75 31.11
C GLN A 55 34.86 27.29 32.55
N TYR A 56 34.38 26.56 33.56
CA TYR A 56 34.40 26.99 34.93
C TYR A 56 35.76 26.85 35.60
N MET A 57 36.44 25.69 35.44
CA MET A 57 37.68 25.36 36.17
C MET A 57 38.95 25.73 35.43
N ILE A 58 38.96 25.70 34.09
CA ILE A 58 40.17 25.92 33.30
C ILE A 58 40.23 27.34 32.73
N VAL A 59 39.13 27.77 32.08
CA VAL A 59 39.04 29.13 31.51
C VAL A 59 38.81 30.18 32.60
N GLY A 60 38.16 29.83 33.69
CA GLY A 60 37.89 30.71 34.82
C GLY A 60 36.67 31.62 34.61
N ASP A 61 35.76 31.26 33.72
CA ASP A 61 34.50 31.96 33.50
C ASP A 61 33.65 32.00 34.75
N THR A 62 32.75 32.97 34.83
CA THR A 62 31.74 32.99 35.90
C THR A 62 30.83 31.74 35.81
N LEU A 63 30.27 31.32 36.95
CA LEU A 63 29.31 30.21 36.97
C LEU A 63 28.15 30.42 35.96
N LYS A 64 27.67 31.66 35.84
CA LYS A 64 26.61 32.03 34.90
C LYS A 64 27.07 31.81 33.44
N ASP A 65 28.22 32.32 33.05
CA ASP A 65 28.73 32.24 31.68
C ASP A 65 29.09 30.80 31.31
N SER A 66 29.66 30.04 32.25
CA SER A 66 29.94 28.62 32.06
C SER A 66 28.69 27.79 31.81
N VAL A 67 27.58 28.07 32.54
CA VAL A 67 26.27 27.43 32.30
C VAL A 67 25.69 27.85 30.96
N VAL A 68 25.74 29.15 30.62
CA VAL A 68 25.20 29.65 29.34
C VAL A 68 25.93 29.01 28.16
N ASN A 69 27.25 28.95 28.19
CA ASN A 69 28.07 28.35 27.12
C ASN A 69 27.79 26.84 26.98
N MET A 70 27.71 26.11 28.10
CA MET A 70 27.33 24.70 28.11
C MET A 70 25.94 24.48 27.53
N VAL A 71 24.95 25.30 27.93
CA VAL A 71 23.56 25.21 27.43
C VAL A 71 23.50 25.51 25.93
N ALA A 72 24.25 26.51 25.44
CA ALA A 72 24.32 26.82 24.02
C ALA A 72 24.79 25.62 23.19
N ALA A 73 25.86 24.96 23.65
CA ALA A 73 26.38 23.78 23.00
C ALA A 73 25.40 22.59 23.04
N VAL A 74 24.80 22.33 24.20
CA VAL A 74 23.82 21.23 24.39
C VAL A 74 22.56 21.44 23.55
N LEU A 75 21.99 22.65 23.51
CA LEU A 75 20.85 22.98 22.67
C LEU A 75 21.14 22.76 21.17
N GLY A 76 22.39 23.03 20.75
CA GLY A 76 22.83 22.74 19.39
C GLY A 76 22.81 21.25 19.05
N MET A 77 23.04 20.37 20.02
CA MET A 77 23.10 18.91 19.80
C MET A 77 21.72 18.27 19.71
N ILE A 78 20.67 18.87 20.28
CA ILE A 78 19.31 18.30 20.31
C ILE A 78 18.59 18.61 18.99
N PRO A 79 18.13 17.60 18.22
CA PRO A 79 17.34 17.81 17.01
C PRO A 79 15.86 18.05 17.34
N GLU A 80 15.55 19.14 18.06
CA GLU A 80 14.25 19.43 18.68
C GLU A 80 13.08 19.39 17.67
N GLY A 81 13.28 19.94 16.47
CA GLY A 81 12.24 20.03 15.45
C GLY A 81 11.99 18.71 14.70
N LEU A 82 12.87 17.71 14.79
CA LEU A 82 12.79 16.53 13.95
C LEU A 82 11.57 15.66 14.26
N VAL A 83 11.30 15.41 15.54
CA VAL A 83 10.14 14.60 15.98
C VAL A 83 8.84 15.35 15.71
N LEU A 84 8.82 16.65 16.02
CA LEU A 84 7.64 17.51 15.75
C LEU A 84 7.33 17.55 14.25
N LEU A 85 8.33 17.82 13.41
CA LEU A 85 8.16 17.89 11.96
C LEU A 85 7.70 16.55 11.37
N THR A 86 8.23 15.43 11.86
CA THR A 86 7.79 14.09 11.46
C THR A 86 6.32 13.88 11.78
N SER A 87 5.90 14.20 12.99
CA SER A 87 4.50 14.06 13.42
C SER A 87 3.57 14.96 12.59
N VAL A 88 3.97 16.20 12.32
CA VAL A 88 3.20 17.13 11.48
C VAL A 88 3.13 16.63 10.03
N ALA A 89 4.23 16.15 9.45
CA ALA A 89 4.25 15.65 8.08
C ALA A 89 3.36 14.42 7.90
N LEU A 90 3.40 13.46 8.84
CA LEU A 90 2.53 12.28 8.85
C LEU A 90 1.05 12.67 9.02
N THR A 91 0.75 13.63 9.91
CA THR A 91 -0.62 14.12 10.12
C THR A 91 -1.16 14.82 8.87
N LEU A 92 -0.38 15.69 8.24
CA LEU A 92 -0.76 16.33 6.97
C LEU A 92 -0.94 15.29 5.85
N GLY A 93 -0.07 14.27 5.81
CA GLY A 93 -0.21 13.13 4.90
C GLY A 93 -1.53 12.39 5.09
N SER A 94 -1.89 12.10 6.34
CA SER A 94 -3.17 11.48 6.70
C SER A 94 -4.37 12.35 6.32
N MET A 95 -4.30 13.66 6.53
CA MET A 95 -5.36 14.60 6.11
C MET A 95 -5.57 14.59 4.60
N VAL A 96 -4.50 14.59 3.81
CA VAL A 96 -4.59 14.47 2.34
C VAL A 96 -5.25 13.16 1.93
N LEU A 97 -4.91 12.05 2.57
CA LEU A 97 -5.54 10.75 2.31
C LEU A 97 -7.02 10.72 2.72
N ALA A 98 -7.39 11.40 3.79
CA ALA A 98 -8.80 11.52 4.21
C ALA A 98 -9.66 12.22 3.13
N THR A 99 -9.12 13.22 2.41
CA THR A 99 -9.82 13.84 1.26
C THR A 99 -10.04 12.86 0.10
N LYS A 100 -9.26 11.78 0.05
CA LYS A 100 -9.38 10.67 -0.90
C LYS A 100 -10.13 9.47 -0.31
N LYS A 101 -11.00 9.69 0.68
CA LYS A 101 -11.81 8.66 1.32
C LYS A 101 -10.99 7.50 1.93
N THR A 102 -9.79 7.81 2.39
CA THR A 102 -8.90 6.84 3.03
C THR A 102 -8.71 7.22 4.48
N LEU A 103 -9.13 6.36 5.41
CA LEU A 103 -8.96 6.53 6.85
C LEU A 103 -7.66 5.85 7.28
N VAL A 104 -6.73 6.64 7.80
CA VAL A 104 -5.47 6.15 8.38
C VAL A 104 -5.65 6.02 9.87
N GLN A 105 -5.56 4.81 10.40
CA GLN A 105 -5.69 4.53 11.85
C GLN A 105 -4.34 4.56 12.55
N GLU A 106 -3.26 4.21 11.85
CA GLU A 106 -1.89 4.30 12.37
C GLU A 106 -1.01 5.12 11.41
N LEU A 107 -0.49 6.26 11.89
CA LEU A 107 0.23 7.22 11.06
C LEU A 107 1.48 6.65 10.39
N TYR A 108 2.20 5.77 11.09
CA TYR A 108 3.44 5.18 10.55
C TYR A 108 3.22 4.14 9.45
N CYS A 109 1.99 3.63 9.27
CA CYS A 109 1.72 2.71 8.17
C CYS A 109 1.84 3.40 6.79
N ILE A 110 1.64 4.73 6.72
CA ILE A 110 1.86 5.51 5.50
C ILE A 110 3.32 5.38 5.03
N GLU A 111 4.26 5.40 5.97
CA GLU A 111 5.68 5.17 5.70
C GLU A 111 5.94 3.73 5.28
N THR A 112 5.38 2.77 6.01
CA THR A 112 5.56 1.35 5.73
C THR A 112 5.04 1.01 4.33
N LEU A 113 3.86 1.50 3.95
CA LEU A 113 3.27 1.25 2.65
C LEU A 113 4.11 1.83 1.48
N ALA A 114 4.82 2.94 1.71
CA ALA A 114 5.74 3.50 0.72
C ALA A 114 6.95 2.61 0.40
N ARG A 115 7.25 1.65 1.29
CA ARG A 115 8.38 0.72 1.22
C ARG A 115 7.98 -0.73 0.95
N VAL A 116 6.67 -1.00 0.82
CA VAL A 116 6.17 -2.34 0.53
C VAL A 116 6.79 -2.85 -0.76
N ASP A 117 7.34 -4.04 -0.69
CA ASP A 117 7.89 -4.80 -1.82
C ASP A 117 7.03 -6.01 -2.18
N THR A 118 6.13 -6.43 -1.28
CA THR A 118 5.21 -7.53 -1.51
C THR A 118 3.80 -7.16 -1.04
N LEU A 119 2.82 -7.24 -1.94
CA LEU A 119 1.41 -6.94 -1.66
C LEU A 119 0.57 -8.21 -1.78
N CYS A 120 0.07 -8.69 -0.65
CA CYS A 120 -0.87 -9.80 -0.56
C CYS A 120 -2.31 -9.27 -0.69
N LEU A 121 -3.02 -9.74 -1.69
CA LEU A 121 -4.37 -9.31 -2.04
C LEU A 121 -5.35 -10.45 -1.76
N ASP A 122 -6.36 -10.21 -0.92
CA ASP A 122 -7.52 -11.09 -0.94
C ASP A 122 -8.27 -10.91 -2.26
N LYS A 123 -8.81 -11.99 -2.84
CA LYS A 123 -9.55 -11.92 -4.11
C LYS A 123 -10.87 -11.18 -3.90
N THR A 124 -11.68 -11.70 -2.97
CA THR A 124 -13.07 -11.29 -2.77
C THR A 124 -13.13 -9.95 -2.04
N GLY A 125 -13.96 -9.02 -2.52
CA GLY A 125 -14.09 -7.69 -1.91
C GLY A 125 -12.90 -6.74 -2.16
N THR A 126 -11.76 -7.22 -2.67
CA THR A 126 -10.57 -6.42 -3.02
C THR A 126 -10.40 -6.28 -4.52
N ILE A 127 -10.03 -7.36 -5.22
CA ILE A 127 -9.89 -7.39 -6.69
C ILE A 127 -11.28 -7.44 -7.33
N THR A 128 -12.20 -8.17 -6.69
CA THR A 128 -13.61 -8.25 -7.09
C THR A 128 -14.48 -7.44 -6.16
N GLU A 129 -15.69 -7.10 -6.62
CA GLU A 129 -16.68 -6.36 -5.80
C GLU A 129 -17.29 -7.20 -4.67
N GLY A 130 -17.07 -8.52 -4.66
CA GLY A 130 -17.76 -9.47 -3.77
C GLY A 130 -19.17 -9.82 -4.25
N THR A 131 -19.57 -9.29 -5.41
CA THR A 131 -20.80 -9.63 -6.12
C THR A 131 -20.50 -10.57 -7.28
N MET A 132 -21.54 -11.31 -7.71
CA MET A 132 -21.46 -12.19 -8.86
C MET A 132 -22.46 -11.76 -9.93
N LYS A 133 -22.18 -12.12 -11.17
CA LYS A 133 -23.13 -12.00 -12.27
C LYS A 133 -23.22 -13.29 -13.07
N VAL A 134 -24.40 -13.56 -13.64
CA VAL A 134 -24.56 -14.58 -14.68
C VAL A 134 -24.06 -13.96 -15.98
N GLU A 135 -22.93 -14.49 -16.49
CA GLU A 135 -22.32 -13.99 -17.73
C GLU A 135 -23.02 -14.55 -18.94
N ASP A 136 -23.33 -15.87 -18.89
CA ASP A 136 -23.94 -16.58 -20.02
C ASP A 136 -24.87 -17.70 -19.54
N VAL A 137 -25.84 -18.07 -20.39
CA VAL A 137 -26.77 -19.18 -20.20
C VAL A 137 -26.69 -20.05 -21.45
N GLN A 138 -26.22 -21.27 -21.31
CA GLN A 138 -26.04 -22.21 -22.42
C GLN A 138 -27.03 -23.35 -22.34
N LEU A 139 -27.60 -23.72 -23.48
CA LEU A 139 -28.41 -24.92 -23.61
C LEU A 139 -27.51 -26.16 -23.62
N TYR A 140 -27.92 -27.20 -22.94
CA TYR A 140 -27.29 -28.51 -23.02
C TYR A 140 -28.21 -29.52 -23.67
N ASP A 141 -27.83 -30.03 -24.83
CA ASP A 141 -28.60 -31.05 -25.56
C ASP A 141 -27.81 -32.35 -25.63
N THR A 142 -28.34 -33.38 -24.98
CA THR A 142 -27.75 -34.73 -24.97
C THR A 142 -27.75 -35.41 -26.34
N ALA A 143 -28.50 -34.90 -27.30
CA ALA A 143 -28.64 -35.50 -28.64
C ALA A 143 -27.69 -34.89 -29.69
N GLN A 144 -27.07 -33.76 -29.42
CA GLN A 144 -26.10 -33.10 -30.32
C GLN A 144 -24.95 -32.58 -29.51
N THR A 145 -23.76 -33.13 -29.73
CA THR A 145 -22.46 -32.72 -29.13
C THR A 145 -22.01 -31.32 -29.61
N THR A 146 -22.91 -30.35 -29.69
CA THR A 146 -22.58 -29.01 -30.15
C THR A 146 -23.10 -28.00 -29.13
N VAL A 147 -22.17 -27.45 -28.33
CA VAL A 147 -22.49 -26.32 -27.47
C VAL A 147 -22.58 -25.07 -28.33
N VAL A 148 -23.77 -24.49 -28.41
CA VAL A 148 -23.99 -23.22 -29.11
C VAL A 148 -23.60 -22.09 -28.13
N GLN A 149 -22.46 -21.44 -28.40
CA GLN A 149 -22.02 -20.25 -27.64
C GLN A 149 -22.88 -19.04 -28.03
N HIS A 150 -23.75 -18.61 -27.15
CA HIS A 150 -24.54 -17.40 -27.33
C HIS A 150 -24.10 -16.33 -26.33
N THR A 151 -23.33 -15.35 -26.78
CA THR A 151 -23.11 -14.10 -26.06
C THR A 151 -24.31 -13.19 -26.24
N ALA A 152 -25.35 -13.35 -25.42
CA ALA A 152 -26.41 -12.35 -25.32
C ALA A 152 -25.84 -11.13 -24.60
N LYS A 153 -25.51 -10.06 -25.34
CA LYS A 153 -25.13 -8.77 -24.75
C LYS A 153 -26.37 -8.11 -24.15
N PHE A 154 -26.35 -7.87 -22.86
CA PHE A 154 -27.36 -7.13 -22.12
C PHE A 154 -26.93 -5.69 -21.92
N ASP A 155 -27.89 -4.77 -21.87
CA ASP A 155 -27.66 -3.38 -21.50
C ASP A 155 -27.22 -3.31 -20.04
N PRO A 156 -26.05 -2.72 -19.74
CA PRO A 156 -25.51 -2.68 -18.39
C PRO A 156 -26.33 -1.84 -17.41
N GLU A 157 -27.20 -0.94 -17.87
CA GLU A 157 -28.03 -0.08 -17.02
C GLU A 157 -29.44 -0.65 -16.76
N THR A 158 -30.02 -1.37 -17.72
CA THR A 158 -31.40 -1.83 -17.62
C THR A 158 -31.54 -3.34 -17.36
N GLY A 159 -30.51 -4.13 -17.64
CA GLY A 159 -30.55 -5.59 -17.54
C GLY A 159 -31.44 -6.27 -18.58
N GLU A 160 -31.97 -5.53 -19.59
CA GLU A 160 -32.79 -6.07 -20.66
C GLU A 160 -31.95 -6.56 -21.85
N PRO A 161 -32.38 -7.63 -22.54
CA PRO A 161 -31.67 -8.08 -23.73
C PRO A 161 -31.80 -7.02 -24.84
N VAL A 162 -30.66 -6.63 -25.41
CA VAL A 162 -30.60 -5.65 -26.50
C VAL A 162 -31.33 -6.23 -27.70
N GLN A 163 -32.56 -5.73 -27.98
CA GLN A 163 -33.42 -6.21 -29.05
C GLN A 163 -32.97 -5.88 -30.48
N ASN A 164 -31.89 -5.11 -30.67
CA ASN A 164 -31.40 -4.70 -32.01
C ASN A 164 -30.04 -5.34 -32.36
N VAL A 165 -30.08 -6.54 -32.91
CA VAL A 165 -28.92 -7.29 -33.43
C VAL A 165 -28.44 -6.77 -34.80
N SER A 166 -29.06 -5.73 -35.37
CA SER A 166 -28.73 -5.26 -36.73
C SER A 166 -27.59 -4.23 -36.83
N ALA A 167 -26.96 -3.84 -35.73
CA ALA A 167 -25.94 -2.78 -35.73
C ALA A 167 -24.53 -3.17 -35.18
N LEU A 168 -24.28 -4.43 -34.87
CA LEU A 168 -22.96 -4.87 -34.39
C LEU A 168 -22.25 -5.69 -35.47
N LYS A 169 -21.10 -5.19 -35.94
CA LYS A 169 -20.20 -5.95 -36.81
C LYS A 169 -19.73 -7.21 -36.10
N PRO A 170 -19.80 -8.39 -36.74
CA PRO A 170 -19.28 -9.63 -36.16
C PRO A 170 -17.76 -9.55 -36.05
N GLU A 171 -17.20 -9.93 -34.89
CA GLU A 171 -15.77 -10.28 -34.80
C GLU A 171 -15.55 -11.59 -35.56
N VAL A 172 -14.88 -11.49 -36.71
CA VAL A 172 -14.60 -12.61 -37.59
C VAL A 172 -13.38 -13.35 -37.06
N THR A 173 -13.56 -14.57 -36.55
CA THR A 173 -12.46 -15.52 -36.40
C THR A 173 -12.21 -16.20 -37.74
N VAL A 174 -11.14 -15.82 -38.44
CA VAL A 174 -10.73 -16.41 -39.71
C VAL A 174 -9.87 -17.64 -39.46
N SER A 175 -10.43 -18.84 -39.65
CA SER A 175 -9.64 -20.04 -39.87
C SER A 175 -9.35 -20.21 -41.35
N ALA A 176 -8.09 -20.05 -41.75
CA ALA A 176 -7.66 -20.21 -43.14
C ALA A 176 -7.21 -21.67 -43.38
N GLU A 177 -8.01 -22.44 -44.07
CA GLU A 177 -7.53 -23.66 -44.75
C GLU A 177 -7.12 -23.31 -46.19
N LYS A 178 -5.89 -23.68 -46.54
CA LYS A 178 -5.36 -23.53 -47.92
C LYS A 178 -5.64 -24.78 -48.73
N GLU A 179 -6.62 -24.75 -49.60
CA GLU A 179 -6.69 -25.64 -50.77
C GLU A 179 -6.84 -24.83 -52.04
N ASN A 180 -5.94 -25.05 -52.98
CA ASN A 180 -5.98 -24.54 -54.37
C ASN A 180 -6.04 -23.00 -54.61
N GLY A 181 -5.26 -22.19 -53.89
CA GLY A 181 -4.92 -20.85 -54.38
C GLY A 181 -6.02 -19.81 -54.43
N GLN A 182 -7.20 -20.06 -53.85
CA GLN A 182 -8.26 -19.06 -53.67
C GLN A 182 -8.73 -19.09 -52.20
N ILE A 183 -8.72 -17.91 -51.57
CA ILE A 183 -9.28 -17.71 -50.22
C ILE A 183 -10.79 -17.59 -50.35
N GLN A 184 -11.53 -18.62 -49.95
CA GLN A 184 -12.98 -18.48 -49.67
C GLN A 184 -13.18 -18.14 -48.21
N GLU A 185 -13.61 -16.92 -47.93
CA GLU A 185 -14.11 -16.50 -46.63
C GLU A 185 -15.51 -17.09 -46.43
N THR A 186 -15.62 -18.14 -45.61
CA THR A 186 -16.92 -18.63 -45.16
C THR A 186 -17.28 -17.89 -43.89
N VAL A 187 -18.19 -16.95 -43.95
CA VAL A 187 -18.79 -16.26 -42.83
C VAL A 187 -19.88 -17.17 -42.24
N ASN A 188 -19.60 -17.91 -41.19
CA ASN A 188 -20.63 -18.62 -40.43
C ASN A 188 -21.32 -17.61 -39.48
N SER A 189 -22.39 -17.01 -39.92
CA SER A 189 -23.36 -16.35 -39.04
C SER A 189 -24.31 -17.43 -38.51
N GLU A 190 -24.03 -18.01 -37.33
CA GLU A 190 -24.97 -18.89 -36.64
C GLU A 190 -26.18 -18.04 -36.15
N THR A 191 -27.26 -18.06 -36.92
CA THR A 191 -28.56 -17.60 -36.50
C THR A 191 -29.14 -18.62 -35.52
N VAL A 192 -29.34 -18.22 -34.25
CA VAL A 192 -30.08 -19.02 -33.23
C VAL A 192 -31.35 -19.56 -33.83
N SER A 193 -31.50 -20.88 -33.84
CA SER A 193 -32.71 -21.51 -34.37
C SER A 193 -33.93 -21.10 -33.56
N GLN A 194 -35.13 -21.13 -34.19
CA GLN A 194 -36.36 -20.82 -33.46
C GLN A 194 -36.58 -21.76 -32.27
N GLU A 195 -36.11 -22.98 -32.38
CA GLU A 195 -36.22 -24.02 -31.36
C GLU A 195 -35.34 -23.73 -30.13
N GLU A 196 -34.10 -23.25 -30.34
CA GLU A 196 -33.20 -22.84 -29.28
C GLU A 196 -33.70 -21.60 -28.52
N ARG A 197 -34.31 -20.64 -29.24
CA ARG A 197 -34.94 -19.47 -28.60
C ARG A 197 -36.10 -19.87 -27.71
N GLN A 198 -36.89 -20.86 -28.10
CA GLN A 198 -37.98 -21.38 -27.29
C GLN A 198 -37.46 -22.09 -26.04
N LYS A 199 -36.42 -22.91 -26.17
CA LYS A 199 -35.78 -23.59 -25.02
C LYS A 199 -35.16 -22.59 -24.01
N LEU A 200 -34.49 -21.52 -24.49
CA LEU A 200 -33.98 -20.45 -23.62
C LEU A 200 -35.11 -19.67 -22.91
N GLN A 201 -36.19 -19.36 -23.60
CA GLN A 201 -37.36 -18.73 -22.98
C GLN A 201 -38.03 -19.64 -21.92
N GLU A 202 -38.01 -20.95 -22.13
CA GLU A 202 -38.49 -21.90 -21.14
C GLU A 202 -37.60 -21.94 -19.92
N ILE A 203 -36.27 -21.92 -20.08
CA ILE A 203 -35.32 -21.81 -18.97
C ILE A 203 -35.55 -20.51 -18.20
N ASP A 204 -35.70 -19.36 -18.88
CA ASP A 204 -35.98 -18.06 -18.24
C ASP A 204 -37.29 -18.10 -17.45
N HIS A 205 -38.31 -18.79 -17.98
CA HIS A 205 -39.61 -18.93 -17.33
C HIS A 205 -39.53 -19.79 -16.06
N ILE A 206 -38.85 -20.94 -16.14
CA ILE A 206 -38.66 -21.87 -15.01
C ILE A 206 -37.81 -21.23 -13.93
N MET A 207 -36.70 -20.63 -14.32
CA MET A 207 -35.79 -19.97 -13.38
C MET A 207 -36.46 -18.80 -12.66
N GLY A 208 -37.29 -18.00 -13.35
CA GLY A 208 -38.10 -16.94 -12.74
C GLY A 208 -39.04 -17.47 -11.64
N ASN A 209 -39.70 -18.60 -11.89
CA ASN A 209 -40.57 -19.27 -10.90
C ASN A 209 -39.73 -19.89 -9.76
N MET A 210 -38.58 -20.49 -10.05
CA MET A 210 -37.67 -21.01 -8.99
C MET A 210 -37.16 -19.88 -8.11
N MET A 211 -36.76 -18.71 -8.68
CA MET A 211 -36.27 -17.57 -7.89
C MET A 211 -37.31 -16.93 -7.00
N SER A 212 -38.60 -17.09 -7.31
CA SER A 212 -39.68 -16.63 -6.44
C SER A 212 -39.87 -17.45 -5.17
N VAL A 213 -39.47 -18.73 -5.20
CA VAL A 213 -39.72 -19.70 -4.11
C VAL A 213 -38.46 -20.10 -3.35
N LEU A 214 -37.28 -19.86 -3.93
CA LEU A 214 -35.99 -20.11 -3.29
C LEU A 214 -35.48 -18.83 -2.60
N HIS A 215 -35.31 -18.88 -1.27
CA HIS A 215 -34.96 -17.72 -0.46
C HIS A 215 -33.50 -17.78 0.03
N ASP A 216 -32.61 -18.42 -0.73
CA ASP A 216 -31.20 -18.51 -0.40
C ASP A 216 -30.55 -17.12 -0.41
N GLN A 217 -29.74 -16.82 0.63
CA GLN A 217 -29.05 -15.53 0.80
C GLN A 217 -27.56 -15.73 0.57
N ASN A 218 -27.13 -15.72 -0.67
CA ASN A 218 -25.73 -15.76 -1.07
C ASN A 218 -25.51 -15.07 -2.42
N ALA A 219 -24.28 -14.67 -2.72
CA ALA A 219 -23.95 -13.92 -3.93
C ALA A 219 -24.36 -14.62 -5.24
N THR A 220 -24.33 -15.96 -5.26
CA THR A 220 -24.80 -16.75 -6.41
C THR A 220 -26.31 -16.63 -6.62
N ALA A 221 -27.10 -16.75 -5.53
CA ALA A 221 -28.54 -16.60 -5.59
C ALA A 221 -28.95 -15.17 -5.98
N ASP A 222 -28.22 -14.16 -5.50
CA ASP A 222 -28.47 -12.76 -5.86
C ASP A 222 -28.18 -12.50 -7.34
N ALA A 223 -27.10 -13.06 -7.88
CA ALA A 223 -26.79 -13.00 -9.31
C ALA A 223 -27.88 -13.65 -10.16
N LEU A 224 -28.39 -14.81 -9.72
CA LEU A 224 -29.49 -15.49 -10.40
C LEU A 224 -30.79 -14.70 -10.34
N ARG A 225 -31.18 -14.14 -9.17
CA ARG A 225 -32.38 -13.28 -9.04
C ARG A 225 -32.27 -12.01 -9.90
N LYS A 226 -31.09 -11.44 -10.02
CA LYS A 226 -30.88 -10.27 -10.89
C LYS A 226 -31.04 -10.62 -12.36
N ARG A 227 -30.62 -11.82 -12.78
CA ARG A 227 -30.73 -12.29 -14.18
C ARG A 227 -32.13 -12.82 -14.51
N PHE A 228 -32.79 -13.50 -13.56
CA PHE A 228 -34.08 -14.14 -13.74
C PHE A 228 -35.10 -13.48 -12.80
N PRO A 229 -35.84 -12.46 -13.27
CA PRO A 229 -36.89 -11.81 -12.47
C PRO A 229 -37.93 -12.77 -11.97
N SER A 230 -38.34 -12.64 -10.71
CA SER A 230 -39.31 -13.52 -10.06
C SER A 230 -40.63 -13.58 -10.80
N ARG A 231 -41.14 -14.80 -11.01
CA ARG A 231 -42.46 -15.12 -11.60
C ARG A 231 -43.22 -16.03 -10.65
N ASN A 232 -44.57 -16.00 -10.71
CA ASN A 232 -45.43 -16.80 -9.83
C ASN A 232 -46.61 -17.41 -10.63
N ASP A 233 -46.35 -17.86 -11.83
CA ASP A 233 -47.35 -18.43 -12.74
C ASP A 233 -47.35 -19.95 -12.74
N LEU A 234 -46.36 -20.61 -12.13
CA LEU A 234 -46.36 -22.06 -11.90
C LEU A 234 -46.79 -22.40 -10.47
N LYS A 235 -47.61 -23.43 -10.32
CA LYS A 235 -48.09 -23.87 -9.01
C LYS A 235 -47.00 -24.72 -8.31
N LEU A 236 -46.44 -24.18 -7.22
CA LEU A 236 -45.44 -24.87 -6.42
C LEU A 236 -46.07 -26.02 -5.61
N ILE A 237 -45.47 -27.20 -5.69
CA ILE A 237 -45.77 -28.34 -4.80
C ILE A 237 -44.80 -28.32 -3.61
N HIS A 238 -43.48 -28.22 -3.89
CA HIS A 238 -42.43 -28.28 -2.87
C HIS A 238 -41.20 -27.51 -3.30
N ALA A 239 -40.61 -26.74 -2.37
CA ALA A 239 -39.32 -26.09 -2.57
C ALA A 239 -38.20 -26.92 -1.92
N ILE A 240 -37.11 -27.09 -2.62
CA ILE A 240 -35.91 -27.79 -2.14
C ILE A 240 -34.83 -26.72 -1.86
N PRO A 241 -34.66 -26.27 -0.58
CA PRO A 241 -33.69 -25.24 -0.25
C PRO A 241 -32.26 -25.76 -0.43
N PHE A 242 -31.33 -24.84 -0.68
CA PHE A 242 -29.90 -25.17 -0.81
C PHE A 242 -29.35 -25.82 0.47
N SER A 243 -28.49 -26.82 0.29
CA SER A 243 -27.71 -27.43 1.37
C SER A 243 -26.25 -27.51 0.98
N SER A 244 -25.37 -27.17 1.92
CA SER A 244 -23.91 -27.28 1.74
C SER A 244 -23.45 -28.72 1.54
N ASP A 245 -24.21 -29.71 2.01
CA ASP A 245 -23.89 -31.12 1.85
C ASP A 245 -24.33 -31.63 0.48
N ARG A 246 -25.54 -31.22 0.03
CA ARG A 246 -26.11 -31.63 -1.26
C ARG A 246 -25.60 -30.82 -2.44
N LYS A 247 -25.18 -29.56 -2.21
CA LYS A 247 -24.69 -28.63 -3.25
C LYS A 247 -25.69 -28.34 -4.39
N TYR A 248 -26.99 -28.50 -4.14
CA TYR A 248 -28.07 -28.14 -5.04
C TYR A 248 -29.27 -27.60 -4.29
N SER A 249 -30.12 -26.87 -5.02
CA SER A 249 -31.45 -26.40 -4.64
C SER A 249 -32.44 -26.66 -5.79
N GLY A 250 -33.73 -26.54 -5.56
CA GLY A 250 -34.71 -26.78 -6.61
C GLY A 250 -36.15 -26.51 -6.22
N ALA A 251 -37.03 -26.79 -7.15
CA ALA A 251 -38.47 -26.67 -6.95
C ALA A 251 -39.23 -27.78 -7.71
N VAL A 252 -40.34 -28.19 -7.14
CA VAL A 252 -41.28 -29.14 -7.76
C VAL A 252 -42.54 -28.38 -8.13
N PHE A 253 -42.90 -28.38 -9.41
CA PHE A 253 -44.09 -27.72 -9.93
C PHE A 253 -45.15 -28.73 -10.41
N GLU A 254 -46.41 -28.45 -10.10
CA GLU A 254 -47.54 -29.33 -10.45
C GLU A 254 -47.64 -29.57 -11.97
N GLY A 255 -47.61 -30.84 -12.38
CA GLY A 255 -47.66 -31.26 -13.78
C GLY A 255 -46.41 -30.91 -14.61
N ARG A 256 -45.36 -30.44 -13.98
CA ARG A 256 -44.06 -30.06 -14.62
C ARG A 256 -42.85 -30.83 -14.06
N GLY A 257 -43.05 -31.64 -12.99
CA GLY A 257 -41.98 -32.41 -12.37
C GLY A 257 -41.06 -31.60 -11.48
N THR A 258 -39.84 -32.07 -11.33
CA THR A 258 -38.80 -31.53 -10.44
C THR A 258 -37.67 -30.84 -11.22
N TYR A 259 -37.37 -29.61 -10.85
CA TYR A 259 -36.23 -28.85 -11.37
C TYR A 259 -35.19 -28.69 -10.27
N LEU A 260 -33.94 -29.11 -10.55
CA LEU A 260 -32.80 -28.96 -9.66
C LEU A 260 -31.73 -28.08 -10.28
N MET A 261 -31.11 -27.25 -9.48
CA MET A 261 -29.99 -26.40 -9.87
C MET A 261 -28.82 -26.59 -8.89
N GLY A 262 -27.64 -26.91 -9.41
CA GLY A 262 -26.47 -27.16 -8.57
C GLY A 262 -25.22 -27.49 -9.35
N ALA A 263 -24.15 -27.90 -8.65
CA ALA A 263 -22.92 -28.31 -9.29
C ALA A 263 -23.09 -29.69 -9.97
N ALA A 264 -22.55 -29.83 -11.19
CA ALA A 264 -22.72 -31.00 -12.05
C ALA A 264 -22.41 -32.33 -11.34
N GLN A 265 -21.30 -32.41 -10.61
CA GLN A 265 -20.85 -33.62 -9.90
C GLN A 265 -21.81 -34.07 -8.79
N PHE A 266 -22.66 -33.20 -8.27
CA PHE A 266 -23.65 -33.53 -7.24
C PHE A 266 -25.03 -33.86 -7.83
N LEU A 267 -25.33 -33.32 -9.01
CA LEU A 267 -26.54 -33.66 -9.75
C LEU A 267 -26.39 -34.98 -10.51
N PHE A 268 -25.18 -35.27 -11.06
CA PHE A 268 -24.88 -36.40 -11.90
C PHE A 268 -23.65 -37.19 -11.40
N PRO A 269 -23.67 -37.81 -10.21
CA PRO A 269 -22.50 -38.52 -9.65
C PRO A 269 -22.13 -39.83 -10.38
N GLU A 270 -23.08 -40.43 -11.09
CA GLU A 270 -22.93 -41.73 -11.73
C GLU A 270 -23.08 -41.65 -13.26
N GLY A 271 -22.39 -40.71 -13.89
CA GLY A 271 -22.48 -40.59 -15.35
C GLY A 271 -22.54 -39.15 -15.85
N ASN A 272 -22.43 -39.02 -17.17
CA ASN A 272 -22.33 -37.78 -17.89
C ASN A 272 -20.91 -37.14 -17.83
N GLU A 273 -19.90 -37.97 -18.18
CA GLU A 273 -18.50 -37.55 -18.24
C GLU A 273 -18.30 -36.33 -19.14
N GLU A 274 -19.07 -36.24 -20.24
CA GLU A 274 -19.03 -35.13 -21.19
C GLU A 274 -19.49 -33.82 -20.57
N LEU A 275 -20.59 -33.82 -19.78
CA LEU A 275 -21.05 -32.64 -19.03
C LEU A 275 -20.00 -32.20 -18.00
N LEU A 276 -19.36 -33.15 -17.31
CA LEU A 276 -18.34 -32.86 -16.31
C LEU A 276 -17.08 -32.27 -16.97
N GLU A 277 -16.69 -32.76 -18.13
CA GLU A 277 -15.55 -32.22 -18.89
C GLU A 277 -15.85 -30.80 -19.39
N HIS A 278 -17.06 -30.57 -19.92
CA HIS A 278 -17.55 -29.24 -20.29
C HIS A 278 -17.54 -28.25 -19.13
N CYS A 279 -18.08 -28.66 -17.98
CA CYS A 279 -18.03 -27.83 -16.78
C CYS A 279 -16.60 -27.57 -16.32
N SER A 280 -15.69 -28.54 -16.48
CA SER A 280 -14.28 -28.39 -16.12
C SER A 280 -13.57 -27.37 -17.02
N SER A 281 -13.85 -27.36 -18.33
CA SER A 281 -13.25 -26.39 -19.26
C SER A 281 -13.64 -24.94 -18.91
N TYR A 282 -14.90 -24.68 -18.64
CA TYR A 282 -15.35 -23.35 -18.19
C TYR A 282 -14.83 -22.96 -16.81
N ALA A 283 -14.67 -23.94 -15.91
CA ALA A 283 -14.03 -23.67 -14.62
C ALA A 283 -12.56 -23.22 -14.77
N GLN A 284 -11.83 -23.77 -15.76
CA GLN A 284 -10.48 -23.30 -16.11
C GLN A 284 -10.45 -21.89 -16.66
N GLU A 285 -11.55 -21.41 -17.25
CA GLU A 285 -11.72 -20.02 -17.70
C GLU A 285 -12.13 -19.07 -16.56
N GLY A 286 -12.36 -19.59 -15.34
CA GLY A 286 -12.70 -18.83 -14.15
C GLY A 286 -14.19 -18.65 -13.89
N TYR A 287 -15.03 -19.43 -14.55
CA TYR A 287 -16.47 -19.43 -14.28
C TYR A 287 -16.83 -20.41 -13.16
N ARG A 288 -17.84 -20.02 -12.37
CA ARG A 288 -18.59 -20.95 -11.52
C ARG A 288 -19.77 -21.46 -12.31
N ILE A 289 -19.85 -22.77 -12.53
CA ILE A 289 -20.90 -23.37 -13.33
C ILE A 289 -21.98 -23.95 -12.43
N LEU A 290 -23.23 -23.61 -12.71
CA LEU A 290 -24.40 -24.28 -12.17
C LEU A 290 -25.15 -24.95 -13.32
N VAL A 291 -25.57 -26.19 -13.11
CA VAL A 291 -26.38 -26.95 -14.06
C VAL A 291 -27.85 -26.84 -13.61
N LEU A 292 -28.76 -26.48 -14.52
CA LEU A 292 -30.16 -26.70 -14.36
C LEU A 292 -30.53 -28.05 -14.95
N ALA A 293 -31.17 -28.88 -14.16
CA ALA A 293 -31.62 -30.22 -14.58
C ALA A 293 -33.09 -30.44 -14.25
N HIS A 294 -33.75 -31.26 -15.03
CA HIS A 294 -35.16 -31.55 -14.94
C HIS A 294 -35.45 -33.05 -14.88
N SER A 295 -36.49 -33.41 -14.18
CA SER A 295 -37.10 -34.76 -14.20
C SER A 295 -38.63 -34.63 -14.16
N GLU A 296 -39.32 -35.46 -14.93
CA GLU A 296 -40.80 -35.52 -14.91
C GLU A 296 -41.35 -36.01 -13.56
N GLN A 297 -40.51 -36.63 -12.73
CA GLN A 297 -40.91 -37.13 -11.43
C GLN A 297 -41.12 -36.00 -10.42
N GLU A 298 -42.33 -35.94 -9.83
CA GLU A 298 -42.64 -35.04 -8.70
C GLU A 298 -42.12 -35.65 -7.40
N THR A 299 -40.96 -35.18 -6.89
CA THR A 299 -40.40 -35.68 -5.63
C THR A 299 -41.10 -35.05 -4.42
N LYS A 300 -41.30 -35.82 -3.35
CA LYS A 300 -41.89 -35.37 -2.08
C LYS A 300 -40.85 -34.95 -1.03
N GLY A 301 -39.58 -35.13 -1.31
CA GLY A 301 -38.51 -34.84 -0.40
C GLY A 301 -37.42 -33.96 -1.02
N THR A 302 -36.24 -34.02 -0.43
CA THR A 302 -35.05 -33.26 -0.89
C THR A 302 -34.06 -34.12 -1.67
N GLU A 303 -34.41 -35.38 -1.95
CA GLU A 303 -33.58 -36.32 -2.68
C GLU A 303 -33.65 -36.07 -4.20
N ARG A 304 -32.64 -36.52 -4.93
CA ARG A 304 -32.64 -36.45 -6.39
C ARG A 304 -33.68 -37.39 -6.98
N PRO A 305 -34.49 -36.90 -7.96
CA PRO A 305 -35.36 -37.75 -8.72
C PRO A 305 -34.58 -38.69 -9.63
N THR A 306 -35.20 -39.78 -10.05
CA THR A 306 -34.72 -40.61 -11.15
C THR A 306 -34.99 -39.93 -12.50
N GLY A 307 -34.20 -40.28 -13.53
CA GLY A 307 -34.37 -39.70 -14.86
C GLY A 307 -34.12 -38.17 -14.90
N LEU A 308 -33.11 -37.69 -14.14
CA LEU A 308 -32.70 -36.31 -14.17
C LEU A 308 -31.86 -36.02 -15.43
N GLU A 309 -32.29 -35.05 -16.23
CA GLU A 309 -31.64 -34.64 -17.49
C GLU A 309 -31.16 -33.20 -17.39
N PRO A 310 -29.94 -32.85 -17.86
CA PRO A 310 -29.43 -31.50 -17.88
C PRO A 310 -30.17 -30.67 -18.96
N LEU A 311 -30.63 -29.47 -18.62
CA LEU A 311 -31.29 -28.53 -19.53
C LEU A 311 -30.36 -27.39 -19.96
N GLY A 312 -29.53 -26.89 -19.05
CA GLY A 312 -28.68 -25.77 -19.34
C GLY A 312 -27.59 -25.51 -18.28
N LEU A 313 -26.63 -24.71 -18.67
CA LEU A 313 -25.48 -24.32 -17.86
C LEU A 313 -25.57 -22.80 -17.60
N PHE A 314 -25.40 -22.40 -16.36
CA PHE A 314 -25.24 -20.99 -15.97
C PHE A 314 -23.77 -20.72 -15.69
N LEU A 315 -23.17 -19.86 -16.50
CA LEU A 315 -21.79 -19.41 -16.33
C LEU A 315 -21.81 -18.16 -15.46
N ILE A 316 -21.36 -18.30 -14.22
CA ILE A 316 -21.38 -17.25 -13.21
C ILE A 316 -19.94 -16.81 -12.95
N THR A 317 -19.70 -15.51 -12.92
CA THR A 317 -18.37 -14.94 -12.66
C THR A 317 -18.41 -13.93 -11.53
N ASP A 318 -17.29 -13.78 -10.81
CA ASP A 318 -17.08 -12.65 -9.90
C ASP A 318 -16.92 -11.35 -10.70
N VAL A 319 -17.56 -10.28 -10.26
CA VAL A 319 -17.42 -8.95 -10.88
C VAL A 319 -16.06 -8.38 -10.48
N ILE A 320 -15.14 -8.28 -11.45
CA ILE A 320 -13.83 -7.63 -11.25
C ILE A 320 -14.06 -6.13 -11.17
N ARG A 321 -13.43 -5.46 -10.19
CA ARG A 321 -13.50 -4.00 -10.07
C ARG A 321 -12.88 -3.33 -11.29
N GLU A 322 -13.48 -2.27 -11.77
CA GLU A 322 -13.03 -1.52 -12.94
C GLU A 322 -11.60 -0.96 -12.76
N GLU A 323 -11.28 -0.51 -11.55
CA GLU A 323 -9.98 0.04 -11.21
C GLU A 323 -8.89 -1.01 -10.91
N ALA A 324 -9.22 -2.30 -10.82
CA ALA A 324 -8.27 -3.34 -10.43
C ALA A 324 -7.11 -3.51 -11.44
N PRO A 325 -7.33 -3.55 -12.78
CA PRO A 325 -6.25 -3.70 -13.73
C PRO A 325 -5.21 -2.58 -13.65
N ASP A 326 -5.64 -1.33 -13.57
CA ASP A 326 -4.75 -0.16 -13.48
C ASP A 326 -3.97 -0.16 -12.16
N THR A 327 -4.60 -0.55 -11.07
CA THR A 327 -3.97 -0.63 -9.75
C THR A 327 -2.90 -1.73 -9.72
N LEU A 328 -3.19 -2.92 -10.26
CA LEU A 328 -2.21 -4.01 -10.35
C LEU A 328 -1.03 -3.63 -11.25
N ALA A 329 -1.30 -3.00 -12.42
CA ALA A 329 -0.28 -2.51 -13.32
C ALA A 329 0.62 -1.44 -12.66
N PHE A 330 0.04 -0.55 -11.84
CA PHE A 330 0.82 0.42 -11.07
C PHE A 330 1.81 -0.30 -10.14
N PHE A 331 1.36 -1.25 -9.31
CA PHE A 331 2.24 -1.96 -8.36
C PHE A 331 3.33 -2.77 -9.08
N ASP A 332 2.99 -3.45 -10.16
CA ASP A 332 3.96 -4.16 -10.99
C ASP A 332 5.04 -3.21 -11.57
N SER A 333 4.64 -2.02 -12.08
CA SER A 333 5.57 -1.00 -12.56
C SER A 333 6.51 -0.48 -11.47
N GLN A 334 6.08 -0.57 -10.21
CA GLN A 334 6.89 -0.20 -9.05
C GLN A 334 7.81 -1.34 -8.56
N GLY A 335 7.73 -2.53 -9.17
CA GLY A 335 8.50 -3.71 -8.79
C GLY A 335 8.02 -4.32 -7.47
N VAL A 336 6.73 -4.17 -7.15
CA VAL A 336 6.08 -4.81 -6.00
C VAL A 336 5.62 -6.20 -6.44
N ASP A 337 5.99 -7.23 -5.68
CA ASP A 337 5.54 -8.60 -5.93
C ASP A 337 4.08 -8.75 -5.46
N LEU A 338 3.20 -9.17 -6.38
CA LEU A 338 1.77 -9.29 -6.13
C LEU A 338 1.39 -10.75 -5.86
N LYS A 339 0.75 -10.99 -4.72
CA LYS A 339 0.26 -12.32 -4.31
C LYS A 339 -1.26 -12.28 -4.15
N VAL A 340 -1.99 -13.08 -4.89
CA VAL A 340 -3.46 -13.21 -4.75
C VAL A 340 -3.77 -14.43 -3.89
N ILE A 341 -4.51 -14.23 -2.81
CA ILE A 341 -4.79 -15.24 -1.79
C ILE A 341 -6.30 -15.40 -1.65
N SER A 342 -6.83 -16.62 -1.81
CA SER A 342 -8.27 -16.87 -1.70
C SER A 342 -8.56 -18.23 -1.06
N GLY A 343 -9.75 -18.35 -0.46
CA GLY A 343 -10.31 -19.63 -0.04
C GLY A 343 -10.91 -20.45 -1.18
N ASP A 344 -11.05 -19.89 -2.37
CA ASP A 344 -11.64 -20.54 -3.54
C ASP A 344 -10.64 -21.47 -4.24
N ASP A 345 -11.12 -22.21 -5.23
CA ASP A 345 -10.31 -23.14 -6.03
C ASP A 345 -9.17 -22.38 -6.76
N PRO A 346 -7.93 -22.90 -6.72
CA PRO A 346 -6.75 -22.22 -7.25
C PRO A 346 -6.83 -21.94 -8.76
N VAL A 347 -7.47 -22.80 -9.55
CA VAL A 347 -7.63 -22.60 -11.00
C VAL A 347 -8.56 -21.42 -11.27
N THR A 348 -9.69 -21.35 -10.58
CA THR A 348 -10.63 -20.23 -10.68
C THR A 348 -9.98 -18.91 -10.23
N VAL A 349 -9.21 -18.94 -9.12
CA VAL A 349 -8.51 -17.73 -8.62
C VAL A 349 -7.46 -17.26 -9.63
N SER A 350 -6.70 -18.19 -10.22
CA SER A 350 -5.72 -17.90 -11.28
C SER A 350 -6.37 -17.24 -12.49
N ALA A 351 -7.49 -17.79 -12.97
CA ALA A 351 -8.21 -17.24 -14.12
C ALA A 351 -8.73 -15.81 -13.84
N ILE A 352 -9.31 -15.56 -12.66
CA ILE A 352 -9.78 -14.22 -12.25
C ILE A 352 -8.58 -13.25 -12.11
N ALA A 353 -7.50 -13.68 -11.47
CA ALA A 353 -6.28 -12.88 -11.33
C ALA A 353 -5.69 -12.50 -12.70
N LYS A 354 -5.71 -13.43 -13.67
CA LYS A 354 -5.27 -13.20 -15.04
C LYS A 354 -6.18 -12.18 -15.76
N LYS A 355 -7.51 -12.34 -15.63
CA LYS A 355 -8.48 -11.37 -16.17
C LYS A 355 -8.32 -9.97 -15.56
N ALA A 356 -7.94 -9.90 -14.28
CA ALA A 356 -7.62 -8.65 -13.59
C ALA A 356 -6.24 -8.06 -13.94
N GLY A 357 -5.42 -8.74 -14.76
CA GLY A 357 -4.14 -8.23 -15.25
C GLY A 357 -2.90 -8.64 -14.44
N LEU A 358 -2.99 -9.63 -13.54
CA LEU A 358 -1.83 -10.15 -12.83
C LEU A 358 -0.91 -10.93 -13.80
N LYS A 359 0.34 -10.49 -13.97
CA LYS A 359 1.27 -11.07 -14.96
C LYS A 359 1.62 -12.54 -14.70
N ASN A 360 1.85 -12.91 -13.45
CA ASN A 360 2.28 -14.27 -13.07
C ASN A 360 1.12 -15.13 -12.55
N ALA A 361 -0.11 -14.87 -13.00
CA ALA A 361 -1.29 -15.59 -12.54
C ALA A 361 -1.24 -17.12 -12.77
N ASN A 362 -0.48 -17.57 -13.77
CA ASN A 362 -0.32 -19.00 -14.08
C ASN A 362 0.53 -19.77 -13.03
N HIS A 363 1.27 -19.05 -12.16
CA HIS A 363 2.01 -19.64 -11.04
C HIS A 363 1.09 -19.74 -9.84
N TYR A 364 0.24 -20.74 -9.82
CA TYR A 364 -0.71 -20.97 -8.73
C TYR A 364 -0.46 -22.29 -7.99
N ILE A 365 -0.92 -22.36 -6.74
CA ILE A 365 -0.81 -23.55 -5.89
C ILE A 365 -2.09 -23.76 -5.07
N ASP A 366 -2.40 -25.02 -4.82
CA ASP A 366 -3.43 -25.43 -3.85
C ASP A 366 -2.81 -25.47 -2.45
N ALA A 367 -3.23 -24.56 -1.57
CA ALA A 367 -2.68 -24.45 -0.22
C ALA A 367 -2.95 -25.68 0.65
N THR A 368 -3.87 -26.56 0.27
CA THR A 368 -4.10 -27.84 0.98
C THR A 368 -2.94 -28.81 0.82
N THR A 369 -2.08 -28.63 -0.19
CA THR A 369 -0.88 -29.45 -0.41
C THR A 369 0.31 -29.03 0.45
N ILE A 370 0.30 -27.81 1.00
CA ILE A 370 1.38 -27.26 1.81
C ILE A 370 1.22 -27.78 3.26
N LYS A 371 2.21 -28.54 3.74
CA LYS A 371 2.17 -29.18 5.07
C LYS A 371 3.24 -28.65 6.04
N THR A 372 4.37 -28.17 5.52
CA THR A 372 5.51 -27.74 6.35
C THR A 372 5.82 -26.26 6.16
N PRO A 373 6.47 -25.60 7.15
CA PRO A 373 6.92 -24.22 7.02
C PRO A 373 7.89 -24.00 5.85
N GLU A 374 8.73 -24.98 5.54
CA GLU A 374 9.71 -24.92 4.44
C GLU A 374 9.00 -24.97 3.07
N GLU A 375 7.94 -25.77 2.95
CA GLU A 375 7.08 -25.78 1.76
C GLU A 375 6.38 -24.43 1.60
N MET A 376 5.90 -23.83 2.69
CA MET A 376 5.30 -22.50 2.67
C MET A 376 6.29 -21.43 2.19
N GLN A 377 7.53 -21.44 2.69
CA GLN A 377 8.58 -20.52 2.27
C GLN A 377 8.91 -20.65 0.77
N ARG A 378 8.93 -21.87 0.22
CA ARG A 378 9.11 -22.10 -1.22
C ARG A 378 7.89 -21.62 -2.02
N ALA A 379 6.70 -21.98 -1.57
CA ALA A 379 5.46 -21.62 -2.25
C ALA A 379 5.31 -20.09 -2.38
N VAL A 380 5.58 -19.31 -1.32
CA VAL A 380 5.47 -17.84 -1.38
C VAL A 380 6.54 -17.21 -2.26
N ALA A 381 7.70 -17.86 -2.47
CA ALA A 381 8.74 -17.38 -3.39
C ALA A 381 8.42 -17.68 -4.86
N GLU A 382 7.79 -18.82 -5.16
CA GLU A 382 7.61 -19.32 -6.53
C GLU A 382 6.23 -19.02 -7.11
N CYS A 383 5.19 -18.91 -6.26
CA CYS A 383 3.81 -18.76 -6.70
C CYS A 383 3.28 -17.33 -6.46
N SER A 384 2.41 -16.89 -7.36
CA SER A 384 1.70 -15.60 -7.24
C SER A 384 0.23 -15.74 -6.87
N VAL A 385 -0.34 -16.94 -7.01
CA VAL A 385 -1.76 -17.21 -6.72
C VAL A 385 -1.90 -18.42 -5.80
N PHE A 386 -2.70 -18.26 -4.76
CA PHE A 386 -2.92 -19.27 -3.72
C PHE A 386 -4.43 -19.52 -3.57
N GLY A 387 -4.85 -20.77 -3.81
CA GLY A 387 -6.23 -21.19 -3.64
C GLY A 387 -6.43 -22.08 -2.42
N ARG A 388 -7.67 -22.25 -1.96
CA ARG A 388 -8.10 -23.05 -0.80
C ARG A 388 -7.33 -22.74 0.49
N VAL A 389 -6.96 -21.45 0.66
CA VAL A 389 -6.17 -20.98 1.79
C VAL A 389 -7.05 -20.80 3.03
N THR A 390 -6.62 -21.36 4.15
CA THR A 390 -7.25 -21.19 5.46
C THR A 390 -6.78 -19.88 6.13
N PRO A 391 -7.52 -19.32 7.10
CA PRO A 391 -7.10 -18.12 7.83
C PRO A 391 -5.72 -18.24 8.49
N GLN A 392 -5.40 -19.41 9.04
CA GLN A 392 -4.09 -19.67 9.64
C GLN A 392 -2.97 -19.71 8.58
N GLN A 393 -3.24 -20.30 7.41
CA GLN A 393 -2.27 -20.31 6.32
C GLN A 393 -2.06 -18.89 5.76
N LYS A 394 -3.10 -18.02 5.68
CA LYS A 394 -2.92 -16.60 5.31
C LYS A 394 -1.90 -15.90 6.22
N LYS A 395 -2.01 -16.12 7.54
CA LYS A 395 -1.03 -15.60 8.52
C LYS A 395 0.37 -16.19 8.29
N GLN A 396 0.47 -17.51 8.11
CA GLN A 396 1.76 -18.19 7.87
C GLN A 396 2.45 -17.72 6.58
N MET A 397 1.70 -17.39 5.53
CA MET A 397 2.23 -16.81 4.29
C MET A 397 2.87 -15.46 4.54
N VAL A 398 2.20 -14.57 5.28
CA VAL A 398 2.77 -13.26 5.66
C VAL A 398 4.05 -13.46 6.47
N GLN A 399 4.06 -14.36 7.45
CA GLN A 399 5.24 -14.68 8.26
C GLN A 399 6.39 -15.26 7.41
N ALA A 400 6.08 -16.12 6.45
CA ALA A 400 7.08 -16.69 5.54
C ALA A 400 7.75 -15.59 4.69
N LEU A 401 6.99 -14.66 4.13
CA LEU A 401 7.50 -13.51 3.38
C LEU A 401 8.37 -12.60 4.26
N GLN A 402 7.90 -12.27 5.47
CA GLN A 402 8.66 -11.45 6.43
C GLN A 402 9.98 -12.13 6.85
N SER A 403 10.00 -13.46 6.98
CA SER A 403 11.22 -14.22 7.29
C SER A 403 12.27 -14.11 6.17
N GLN A 404 11.83 -13.90 4.93
CA GLN A 404 12.66 -13.62 3.75
C GLN A 404 13.03 -12.13 3.63
N LYS A 405 12.72 -11.31 4.64
CA LYS A 405 12.98 -9.85 4.74
C LYS A 405 12.15 -8.98 3.79
N HIS A 406 11.02 -9.50 3.33
CA HIS A 406 10.05 -8.69 2.61
C HIS A 406 9.25 -7.77 3.55
N THR A 407 8.92 -6.58 3.05
CA THR A 407 7.98 -5.67 3.70
C THR A 407 6.59 -5.92 3.11
N VAL A 408 5.74 -6.57 3.89
CA VAL A 408 4.47 -7.14 3.41
C VAL A 408 3.29 -6.24 3.73
N ALA A 409 2.55 -5.84 2.69
CA ALA A 409 1.19 -5.31 2.86
C ALA A 409 0.16 -6.41 2.62
N MET A 410 -0.94 -6.38 3.38
CA MET A 410 -2.06 -7.30 3.23
C MET A 410 -3.37 -6.53 3.10
N THR A 411 -4.17 -6.88 2.07
CA THR A 411 -5.55 -6.40 1.96
C THR A 411 -6.52 -7.51 2.32
N GLY A 412 -7.63 -7.16 2.92
CA GLY A 412 -8.70 -8.11 3.23
C GLY A 412 -9.96 -7.42 3.71
N ASP A 413 -11.11 -8.08 3.57
CA ASP A 413 -12.42 -7.56 3.97
C ASP A 413 -13.14 -8.48 4.96
N GLY A 414 -12.74 -9.75 5.03
CA GLY A 414 -13.39 -10.79 5.82
C GLY A 414 -12.84 -10.96 7.23
N VAL A 415 -13.60 -11.67 8.08
CA VAL A 415 -13.12 -12.15 9.39
C VAL A 415 -11.95 -13.13 9.21
N ASN A 416 -11.92 -13.83 8.08
CA ASN A 416 -10.88 -14.80 7.74
C ASN A 416 -9.50 -14.15 7.50
N ASP A 417 -9.46 -12.84 7.22
CA ASP A 417 -8.23 -12.09 6.95
C ASP A 417 -7.62 -11.46 8.20
N VAL A 418 -8.38 -11.39 9.28
CA VAL A 418 -8.01 -10.70 10.53
C VAL A 418 -6.63 -11.10 11.05
N LEU A 419 -6.29 -12.40 11.02
CA LEU A 419 -4.99 -12.88 11.49
C LEU A 419 -3.84 -12.44 10.57
N ALA A 420 -4.06 -12.47 9.26
CA ALA A 420 -3.07 -12.03 8.27
C ALA A 420 -2.92 -10.49 8.26
N LEU A 421 -4.03 -9.75 8.37
CA LEU A 421 -4.03 -8.28 8.49
C LEU A 421 -3.22 -7.83 9.72
N LYS A 422 -3.41 -8.50 10.85
CA LYS A 422 -2.64 -8.22 12.07
C LYS A 422 -1.15 -8.55 11.93
N GLU A 423 -0.81 -9.62 11.19
CA GLU A 423 0.57 -10.06 11.01
C GLU A 423 1.35 -9.17 10.06
N ALA A 424 0.72 -8.62 9.02
CA ALA A 424 1.34 -7.80 8.00
C ALA A 424 2.00 -6.52 8.56
N ASP A 425 3.02 -6.01 7.85
CA ASP A 425 3.69 -4.75 8.19
C ASP A 425 2.78 -3.54 7.94
N CYS A 426 1.90 -3.64 6.94
CA CYS A 426 0.82 -2.69 6.69
C CYS A 426 -0.45 -3.43 6.28
N SER A 427 -1.56 -3.15 6.94
CA SER A 427 -2.85 -3.78 6.68
C SER A 427 -3.87 -2.79 6.16
N ILE A 428 -4.62 -3.20 5.13
CA ILE A 428 -5.62 -2.39 4.45
C ILE A 428 -6.96 -3.14 4.44
N ALA A 429 -8.02 -2.50 4.92
CA ALA A 429 -9.37 -3.05 4.88
C ALA A 429 -10.29 -2.23 3.99
N MET A 430 -11.30 -2.91 3.41
CA MET A 430 -12.39 -2.28 2.68
C MET A 430 -13.51 -1.89 3.64
N ALA A 431 -14.17 -0.72 3.43
CA ALA A 431 -15.27 -0.29 4.29
C ALA A 431 -16.49 -1.23 4.22
N ALA A 432 -16.73 -1.86 3.06
CA ALA A 432 -17.77 -2.86 2.89
C ALA A 432 -17.48 -4.18 3.66
N GLY A 433 -16.25 -4.37 4.13
CA GLY A 433 -15.82 -5.55 4.86
C GLY A 433 -16.32 -5.62 6.30
N SER A 434 -15.90 -6.68 6.99
CA SER A 434 -16.27 -6.94 8.39
C SER A 434 -15.73 -5.88 9.36
N ASP A 435 -16.46 -5.60 10.43
CA ASP A 435 -15.98 -4.67 11.47
C ASP A 435 -14.70 -5.18 12.15
N ALA A 436 -14.51 -6.49 12.21
CA ALA A 436 -13.29 -7.09 12.75
C ALA A 436 -12.06 -6.75 11.91
N ALA A 437 -12.17 -6.82 10.57
CA ALA A 437 -11.10 -6.43 9.66
C ALA A 437 -10.82 -4.93 9.74
N LYS A 438 -11.87 -4.10 9.70
CA LYS A 438 -11.74 -2.62 9.80
C LYS A 438 -11.07 -2.17 11.09
N ASN A 439 -11.40 -2.78 12.23
CA ASN A 439 -10.85 -2.38 13.54
C ASN A 439 -9.36 -2.75 13.73
N ILE A 440 -8.84 -3.68 12.93
CA ILE A 440 -7.45 -4.14 13.03
C ILE A 440 -6.56 -3.52 11.96
N ALA A 441 -7.15 -3.16 10.82
CA ALA A 441 -6.40 -2.59 9.70
C ALA A 441 -5.77 -1.24 10.05
N ASN A 442 -4.55 -1.00 9.56
CA ASN A 442 -3.89 0.30 9.70
C ASN A 442 -4.53 1.38 8.80
N VAL A 443 -5.11 0.95 7.68
CA VAL A 443 -5.79 1.81 6.69
C VAL A 443 -7.14 1.21 6.32
N VAL A 444 -8.17 2.07 6.22
CA VAL A 444 -9.51 1.67 5.74
C VAL A 444 -9.89 2.51 4.53
N LEU A 445 -10.25 1.86 3.42
CA LEU A 445 -10.75 2.49 2.20
C LEU A 445 -12.26 2.70 2.34
N LEU A 446 -12.70 3.95 2.62
CA LEU A 446 -14.07 4.26 3.06
C LEU A 446 -15.16 4.03 2.00
N ASP A 447 -14.82 4.13 0.72
CA ASP A 447 -15.71 3.80 -0.40
C ASP A 447 -15.37 2.45 -1.04
N SER A 448 -14.54 1.67 -0.37
CA SER A 448 -14.04 0.38 -0.86
C SER A 448 -13.37 0.44 -2.24
N ASN A 449 -12.86 1.62 -2.63
CA ASN A 449 -12.19 1.83 -3.91
C ASN A 449 -10.73 1.40 -3.86
N PHE A 450 -10.43 0.27 -4.50
CA PHE A 450 -9.07 -0.28 -4.60
C PHE A 450 -8.12 0.66 -5.36
N GLY A 451 -8.63 1.48 -6.29
CA GLY A 451 -7.87 2.50 -7.03
C GLY A 451 -7.29 3.63 -6.17
N ALA A 452 -7.66 3.72 -4.88
CA ALA A 452 -7.01 4.66 -3.95
C ALA A 452 -5.60 4.24 -3.54
N MET A 453 -5.23 2.96 -3.68
CA MET A 453 -3.94 2.41 -3.24
C MET A 453 -2.71 3.12 -3.83
N PRO A 454 -2.62 3.41 -5.14
CA PRO A 454 -1.52 4.20 -5.73
C PRO A 454 -1.35 5.57 -5.07
N HIS A 455 -2.44 6.23 -4.70
CA HIS A 455 -2.39 7.53 -4.01
C HIS A 455 -1.79 7.42 -2.60
N ILE A 456 -2.08 6.33 -1.87
CA ILE A 456 -1.54 6.09 -0.53
C ILE A 456 -0.03 5.87 -0.61
N VAL A 457 0.43 5.05 -1.55
CA VAL A 457 1.87 4.80 -1.79
C VAL A 457 2.60 6.10 -2.13
N ASN A 458 2.05 6.89 -3.07
CA ASN A 458 2.64 8.16 -3.46
C ASN A 458 2.68 9.15 -2.29
N GLN A 459 1.61 9.23 -1.49
CA GLN A 459 1.60 10.08 -0.30
C GLN A 459 2.62 9.60 0.74
N GLY A 460 2.79 8.30 0.92
CA GLY A 460 3.84 7.73 1.77
C GLY A 460 5.24 8.13 1.31
N ARG A 461 5.53 7.99 0.03
CA ARG A 461 6.81 8.41 -0.57
C ARG A 461 7.07 9.90 -0.37
N ARG A 462 6.07 10.74 -0.62
CA ARG A 462 6.15 12.17 -0.36
C ARG A 462 6.58 12.46 1.08
N VAL A 463 5.88 11.86 2.04
CA VAL A 463 6.15 12.06 3.47
C VAL A 463 7.55 11.57 3.83
N VAL A 464 7.93 10.35 3.44
CA VAL A 464 9.24 9.78 3.78
C VAL A 464 10.39 10.57 3.15
N ASN A 465 10.30 10.90 1.86
CA ASN A 465 11.36 11.65 1.17
C ASN A 465 11.56 13.04 1.78
N ASN A 466 10.47 13.73 2.10
CA ASN A 466 10.54 15.06 2.71
C ASN A 466 11.09 15.01 4.14
N ILE A 467 10.68 14.00 4.94
CA ILE A 467 11.23 13.80 6.29
C ILE A 467 12.72 13.44 6.23
N ARG A 468 13.18 12.62 5.26
CA ARG A 468 14.60 12.27 5.08
C ARG A 468 15.45 13.51 4.83
N SER A 469 15.00 14.41 3.95
CA SER A 469 15.69 15.66 3.66
C SER A 469 15.72 16.59 4.87
N ALA A 470 14.59 16.75 5.56
CA ALA A 470 14.51 17.54 6.78
C ALA A 470 15.39 16.97 7.90
N ALA A 471 15.36 15.64 8.11
CA ALA A 471 16.19 14.96 9.09
C ALA A 471 17.70 15.18 8.85
N SER A 472 18.10 15.23 7.56
CA SER A 472 19.48 15.57 7.20
C SER A 472 19.88 16.96 7.72
N MET A 473 19.01 17.96 7.59
CA MET A 473 19.28 19.30 8.07
C MET A 473 19.38 19.38 9.61
N PHE A 474 18.51 18.68 10.33
CA PHE A 474 18.60 18.59 11.79
C PHE A 474 19.85 17.83 12.25
N LEU A 475 20.25 16.78 11.54
CA LEU A 475 21.43 16.00 11.88
C LEU A 475 22.73 16.77 11.60
N ILE A 476 22.77 17.67 10.58
CA ILE A 476 23.89 18.61 10.38
C ILE A 476 24.13 19.41 11.66
N LYS A 477 23.06 20.01 12.23
CA LYS A 477 23.13 20.78 13.46
C LYS A 477 23.74 19.96 14.60
N THR A 478 23.25 18.74 14.77
CA THR A 478 23.69 17.85 15.85
C THR A 478 25.16 17.46 15.71
N ILE A 479 25.59 16.98 14.54
CA ILE A 479 26.98 16.56 14.30
C ILE A 479 27.92 17.76 14.43
N PHE A 480 27.56 18.89 13.83
CA PHE A 480 28.32 20.14 13.95
C PHE A 480 28.54 20.54 15.41
N SER A 481 27.45 20.57 16.22
CA SER A 481 27.55 20.98 17.62
C SER A 481 28.39 19.99 18.46
N VAL A 482 28.33 18.70 18.19
CA VAL A 482 29.17 17.69 18.84
C VAL A 482 30.64 17.91 18.47
N LEU A 483 30.97 18.05 17.18
CA LEU A 483 32.33 18.27 16.71
C LEU A 483 32.90 19.58 17.25
N LEU A 484 32.12 20.66 17.21
CA LEU A 484 32.54 21.96 17.73
C LEU A 484 32.79 21.92 19.24
N SER A 485 31.95 21.21 20.00
CA SER A 485 32.13 21.04 21.43
C SER A 485 33.43 20.29 21.74
N LEU A 486 33.77 19.25 20.97
CA LEU A 486 35.05 18.56 21.09
C LEU A 486 36.21 19.50 20.78
N ILE A 487 36.15 20.28 19.70
CA ILE A 487 37.16 21.28 19.36
C ILE A 487 37.32 22.31 20.49
N THR A 488 36.22 22.84 21.01
CA THR A 488 36.24 23.79 22.12
C THR A 488 36.88 23.20 23.36
N ILE A 489 36.64 21.92 23.69
CA ILE A 489 37.25 21.26 24.85
C ILE A 489 38.78 21.15 24.70
N PHE A 490 39.29 20.84 23.51
CA PHE A 490 40.71 20.56 23.31
C PHE A 490 41.53 21.77 22.85
N PHE A 491 40.98 22.69 22.07
CA PHE A 491 41.71 23.74 21.36
C PHE A 491 41.20 25.17 21.57
N GLY A 492 39.97 25.38 22.07
CA GLY A 492 39.35 26.70 22.19
C GLY A 492 39.28 27.21 23.65
N ASP A 493 39.23 28.50 23.85
CA ASP A 493 39.03 29.11 25.16
C ASP A 493 37.54 29.28 25.50
N ALA A 494 36.71 29.70 24.52
CA ALA A 494 35.28 29.89 24.69
C ALA A 494 34.51 29.22 23.56
N TYR A 495 33.24 28.82 23.83
CA TYR A 495 32.34 28.33 22.82
C TYR A 495 31.88 29.51 21.93
N PRO A 496 32.02 29.43 20.57
CA PRO A 496 31.96 30.59 19.68
C PRO A 496 30.50 31.01 19.32
N PHE A 497 29.52 30.55 20.06
CA PHE A 497 28.09 30.90 19.85
C PHE A 497 27.37 31.13 21.16
N GLU A 498 26.48 32.14 21.15
CA GLU A 498 25.45 32.31 22.17
C GLU A 498 24.15 31.55 21.80
N PRO A 499 23.29 31.15 22.78
CA PRO A 499 22.04 30.43 22.49
C PRO A 499 21.12 31.14 21.50
N ILE A 500 21.05 32.48 21.58
CA ILE A 500 20.19 33.30 20.71
C ILE A 500 20.65 33.29 19.25
N GLN A 501 21.97 33.27 19.01
CA GLN A 501 22.57 33.16 17.68
C GLN A 501 22.27 31.83 17.02
N MET A 502 22.35 30.73 17.81
CA MET A 502 21.96 29.39 17.36
C MET A 502 20.46 29.30 17.07
N SER A 503 19.62 30.07 17.78
CA SER A 503 18.19 30.13 17.50
C SER A 503 17.88 30.78 16.16
N LEU A 504 18.59 31.87 15.78
CA LEU A 504 18.46 32.48 14.45
C LEU A 504 18.84 31.50 13.34
N ILE A 505 19.98 30.81 13.46
CA ILE A 505 20.43 29.82 12.49
C ILE A 505 19.39 28.69 12.40
N SER A 506 18.92 28.19 13.55
CA SER A 506 17.91 27.11 13.59
C SER A 506 16.58 27.51 12.94
N ALA A 507 16.12 28.73 13.16
CA ALA A 507 14.88 29.22 12.55
C ALA A 507 15.01 29.39 11.03
N CYS A 508 16.00 30.19 10.58
CA CYS A 508 16.12 30.59 9.18
C CYS A 508 16.72 29.52 8.28
N ALA A 509 17.60 28.67 8.79
CA ALA A 509 18.33 27.72 7.97
C ALA A 509 17.85 26.25 8.13
N VAL A 510 17.13 25.93 9.21
CA VAL A 510 16.66 24.55 9.46
C VAL A 510 15.13 24.52 9.60
N GLY A 511 14.54 25.16 10.60
CA GLY A 511 13.12 24.95 10.96
C GLY A 511 12.14 25.42 9.88
N ILE A 512 12.15 26.71 9.57
CA ILE A 512 11.19 27.30 8.61
C ILE A 512 11.35 26.69 7.20
N PRO A 513 12.56 26.67 6.60
CA PRO A 513 12.69 26.13 5.25
C PRO A 513 12.36 24.65 5.16
N THR A 514 12.77 23.81 6.13
CA THR A 514 12.41 22.39 6.10
C THR A 514 10.92 22.17 6.24
N PHE A 515 10.22 22.94 7.10
CA PHE A 515 8.77 22.87 7.24
C PHE A 515 8.06 23.22 5.91
N LEU A 516 8.45 24.32 5.26
CA LEU A 516 7.88 24.70 3.97
C LEU A 516 8.18 23.64 2.89
N LEU A 517 9.39 23.11 2.84
CA LEU A 517 9.81 22.11 1.86
C LEU A 517 9.16 20.73 2.10
N THR A 518 8.67 20.42 3.32
CA THR A 518 7.89 19.18 3.53
C THR A 518 6.52 19.19 2.84
N GLN A 519 6.05 20.35 2.36
CA GLN A 519 4.83 20.44 1.57
C GLN A 519 5.02 20.06 0.10
N GLU A 520 6.24 19.87 -0.35
CA GLU A 520 6.55 19.55 -1.73
C GLU A 520 6.12 18.15 -2.14
N ASN A 521 5.68 17.98 -3.39
CA ASN A 521 5.32 16.70 -3.97
C ASN A 521 6.58 15.97 -4.47
N ASN A 522 7.10 15.04 -3.68
CA ASN A 522 8.24 14.19 -4.02
C ASN A 522 7.83 12.71 -3.95
N TYR A 523 7.46 12.14 -5.08
CA TYR A 523 6.98 10.76 -5.21
C TYR A 523 8.06 9.75 -5.64
N ASN A 524 9.33 10.14 -5.62
CA ASN A 524 10.44 9.28 -6.02
C ASN A 524 10.48 8.00 -5.18
N LYS A 525 10.85 6.89 -5.82
CA LYS A 525 11.05 5.61 -5.13
C LYS A 525 12.11 5.76 -4.04
N ILE A 526 11.92 5.06 -2.93
CA ILE A 526 12.82 5.10 -1.78
C ILE A 526 13.93 4.06 -2.00
N ASP A 527 15.17 4.51 -2.27
CA ASP A 527 16.27 3.64 -2.68
C ASP A 527 17.13 3.11 -1.53
N HIS A 528 17.21 3.84 -0.41
CA HIS A 528 18.13 3.53 0.69
C HIS A 528 17.43 3.53 2.04
N THR A 529 18.07 2.90 3.04
CA THR A 529 17.62 3.00 4.44
C THR A 529 17.62 4.45 4.91
N PHE A 530 16.69 4.79 5.79
CA PHE A 530 16.51 6.16 6.29
C PHE A 530 17.80 6.73 6.88
N LEU A 531 18.44 6.00 7.82
CA LEU A 531 19.66 6.46 8.51
C LEU A 531 20.82 6.70 7.56
N ARG A 532 21.03 5.79 6.61
CA ARG A 532 22.12 5.91 5.64
C ARG A 532 21.98 7.19 4.81
N HIS A 533 20.79 7.42 4.26
CA HIS A 533 20.52 8.62 3.47
C HIS A 533 20.74 9.90 4.28
N VAL A 534 20.20 9.97 5.50
CA VAL A 534 20.31 11.15 6.37
C VAL A 534 21.78 11.42 6.72
N PHE A 535 22.54 10.39 7.07
CA PHE A 535 23.96 10.54 7.44
C PHE A 535 24.83 10.97 6.24
N MET A 536 24.63 10.36 5.07
CA MET A 536 25.38 10.70 3.85
C MET A 536 25.22 12.17 3.44
N ASN A 537 24.05 12.76 3.66
CA ASN A 537 23.80 14.16 3.35
C ASN A 537 24.22 15.12 4.50
N ALA A 538 24.20 14.67 5.76
CA ALA A 538 24.48 15.53 6.90
C ALA A 538 25.98 15.64 7.21
N PHE A 539 26.72 14.55 7.13
CA PHE A 539 28.13 14.49 7.56
C PHE A 539 29.05 15.45 6.79
N PRO A 540 29.00 15.55 5.43
CA PRO A 540 29.83 16.47 4.67
C PRO A 540 29.67 17.93 5.10
N ALA A 541 28.43 18.36 5.22
CA ALA A 541 28.10 19.71 5.61
C ALA A 541 28.57 20.02 7.05
N ALA A 542 28.31 19.13 8.00
CA ALA A 542 28.70 19.29 9.39
C ALA A 542 30.23 19.43 9.56
N VAL A 543 31.01 18.57 8.87
CA VAL A 543 32.48 18.64 8.90
C VAL A 543 32.99 19.93 8.28
N THR A 544 32.43 20.34 7.13
CA THR A 544 32.81 21.60 6.47
C THR A 544 32.51 22.81 7.34
N ILE A 545 31.32 22.89 7.94
CA ILE A 545 30.96 23.98 8.86
C ILE A 545 31.89 24.02 10.04
N THR A 546 32.19 22.87 10.64
CA THR A 546 33.11 22.75 11.77
C THR A 546 34.52 23.24 11.41
N GLY A 547 35.02 22.84 10.25
CA GLY A 547 36.33 23.28 9.76
C GLY A 547 36.41 24.79 9.54
N CYS A 548 35.36 25.41 8.96
CA CYS A 548 35.29 26.86 8.79
C CYS A 548 35.27 27.59 10.13
N VAL A 549 34.46 27.15 11.08
CA VAL A 549 34.39 27.75 12.43
C VAL A 549 35.73 27.60 13.16
N PHE A 550 36.35 26.42 13.10
CA PHE A 550 37.65 26.18 13.69
C PHE A 550 38.75 27.10 13.11
N THR A 551 38.73 27.31 11.79
CA THR A 551 39.65 28.27 11.15
C THR A 551 39.48 29.70 11.67
N ILE A 552 38.21 30.13 11.83
CA ILE A 552 37.91 31.45 12.40
C ILE A 552 38.39 31.53 13.86
N MET A 553 38.15 30.49 14.66
CA MET A 553 38.58 30.42 16.06
C MET A 553 40.12 30.60 16.19
N LEU A 554 40.91 29.87 15.41
CA LEU A 554 42.38 29.97 15.43
C LEU A 554 42.85 31.39 15.07
N ILE A 555 42.36 31.96 13.98
CA ILE A 555 42.78 33.30 13.53
C ILE A 555 42.30 34.37 14.50
N CYS A 556 41.11 34.26 15.06
CA CYS A 556 40.59 35.23 15.99
C CYS A 556 41.33 35.22 17.33
N GLN A 557 41.72 34.04 17.80
CA GLN A 557 42.47 33.86 19.04
C GLN A 557 43.90 34.43 18.91
N ASP A 558 44.59 34.16 17.79
CA ASP A 558 45.96 34.53 17.59
C ASP A 558 46.18 35.99 17.17
N VAL A 559 45.21 36.61 16.45
CA VAL A 559 45.39 37.91 15.81
C VAL A 559 44.52 39.00 16.41
N TYR A 560 43.22 38.74 16.66
CA TYR A 560 42.26 39.79 16.98
C TYR A 560 41.86 39.89 18.45
N HIS A 561 41.92 38.82 19.21
CA HIS A 561 41.58 38.72 20.65
C HIS A 561 40.20 39.31 21.01
N SER A 562 39.20 39.20 20.10
CA SER A 562 37.86 39.75 20.26
C SER A 562 36.77 38.66 20.14
N ASN A 563 36.08 38.40 21.24
CA ASN A 563 34.96 37.40 21.26
C ASN A 563 33.77 37.87 20.42
N VAL A 564 33.46 39.17 20.37
CA VAL A 564 32.35 39.71 19.59
C VAL A 564 32.59 39.51 18.09
N MET A 565 33.82 39.77 17.64
CA MET A 565 34.20 39.58 16.24
C MET A 565 34.21 38.08 15.88
N LEU A 566 34.70 37.20 16.79
CA LEU A 566 34.65 35.77 16.65
C LEU A 566 33.19 35.27 16.44
N ASN A 567 32.29 35.64 17.35
CA ASN A 567 30.89 35.25 17.30
C ASN A 567 30.20 35.73 16.00
N THR A 568 30.46 36.98 15.61
CA THR A 568 29.87 37.56 14.38
C THR A 568 30.33 36.79 13.13
N ALA A 569 31.64 36.58 12.98
CA ALA A 569 32.20 35.83 11.84
C ALA A 569 31.67 34.39 11.81
N CYS A 570 31.61 33.71 12.95
CA CYS A 570 31.10 32.35 13.08
C CYS A 570 29.62 32.25 12.71
N VAL A 571 28.76 33.19 13.16
CA VAL A 571 27.32 33.22 12.84
C VAL A 571 27.10 33.40 11.33
N LEU A 572 27.78 34.34 10.69
CA LEU A 572 27.64 34.62 9.26
C LEU A 572 28.09 33.43 8.40
N VAL A 573 29.27 32.87 8.66
CA VAL A 573 29.79 31.72 7.90
C VAL A 573 28.95 30.48 8.13
N THR A 574 28.52 30.22 9.36
CA THR A 574 27.68 29.07 9.68
C THR A 574 26.30 29.17 9.00
N GLY A 575 25.63 30.32 9.08
CA GLY A 575 24.36 30.56 8.40
C GLY A 575 24.45 30.35 6.88
N TRP A 576 25.50 30.89 6.25
CA TRP A 576 25.76 30.68 4.82
C TRP A 576 25.95 29.21 4.46
N ASN A 577 26.73 28.49 5.26
CA ASN A 577 27.00 27.08 5.04
C ASN A 577 25.77 26.19 5.22
N TYR A 578 24.90 26.51 6.17
CA TYR A 578 23.62 25.82 6.30
C TYR A 578 22.70 26.06 5.08
N MET A 579 22.68 27.26 4.51
CA MET A 579 21.95 27.54 3.28
C MET A 579 22.55 26.81 2.08
N SER A 580 23.86 26.63 2.05
CA SER A 580 24.55 25.82 1.05
C SER A 580 24.24 24.34 1.21
N ALA A 581 24.24 23.82 2.43
CA ALA A 581 23.82 22.47 2.74
C ALA A 581 22.33 22.23 2.35
N LEU A 582 21.45 23.21 2.60
CA LEU A 582 20.06 23.14 2.21
C LEU A 582 19.90 22.99 0.68
N ARG A 583 20.72 23.72 -0.12
CA ARG A 583 20.75 23.57 -1.58
C ARG A 583 21.18 22.16 -2.00
N THR A 584 22.20 21.61 -1.37
CA THR A 584 22.73 20.26 -1.68
C THR A 584 21.75 19.16 -1.30
N VAL A 585 21.12 19.25 -0.12
CA VAL A 585 20.16 18.25 0.39
C VAL A 585 18.88 18.21 -0.45
N TYR A 586 18.44 19.37 -0.95
CA TYR A 586 17.20 19.47 -1.76
C TYR A 586 17.47 19.56 -3.27
N SER A 587 18.68 19.21 -3.72
CA SER A 587 19.00 19.12 -5.16
C SER A 587 18.25 17.93 -5.82
N PRO A 588 17.80 18.10 -7.11
CA PRO A 588 17.86 19.29 -7.98
C PRO A 588 16.88 20.37 -7.60
N LEU A 589 17.25 21.64 -7.80
CA LEU A 589 16.45 22.78 -7.39
C LEU A 589 15.40 23.16 -8.43
N ASN A 590 14.13 22.97 -8.13
CA ASN A 590 13.00 23.55 -8.87
C ASN A 590 12.71 24.99 -8.41
N THR A 591 11.75 25.66 -9.07
CA THR A 591 11.41 27.05 -8.77
C THR A 591 10.94 27.24 -7.32
N TYR A 592 10.11 26.32 -6.80
CA TYR A 592 9.62 26.35 -5.41
C TYR A 592 10.76 26.28 -4.40
N ARG A 593 11.69 25.33 -4.57
CA ARG A 593 12.89 25.19 -3.73
C ARG A 593 13.75 26.44 -3.78
N LYS A 594 14.00 26.99 -4.98
CA LYS A 594 14.79 28.22 -5.16
C LYS A 594 14.19 29.40 -4.39
N VAL A 595 12.88 29.63 -4.51
CA VAL A 595 12.20 30.74 -3.83
C VAL A 595 12.35 30.61 -2.32
N ILE A 596 12.12 29.43 -1.75
CA ILE A 596 12.25 29.22 -0.30
C ILE A 596 13.69 29.39 0.14
N ILE A 597 14.64 28.72 -0.51
CA ILE A 597 16.05 28.71 -0.07
C ILE A 597 16.66 30.11 -0.17
N TYR A 598 16.52 30.79 -1.31
CA TYR A 598 17.08 32.14 -1.47
C TYR A 598 16.31 33.19 -0.66
N GLY A 599 14.99 33.02 -0.51
CA GLY A 599 14.17 33.86 0.38
C GLY A 599 14.61 33.77 1.84
N MET A 600 14.84 32.54 2.33
CA MET A 600 15.33 32.33 3.69
C MET A 600 16.79 32.78 3.88
N GLN A 601 17.63 32.64 2.86
CA GLN A 601 18.99 33.17 2.87
C GLN A 601 18.98 34.70 3.01
N PHE A 602 18.13 35.38 2.26
CA PHE A 602 17.94 36.81 2.36
C PHE A 602 17.38 37.23 3.73
N ALA A 603 16.37 36.50 4.22
CA ALA A 603 15.80 36.73 5.55
C ALA A 603 16.86 36.55 6.68
N PHE A 604 17.74 35.59 6.58
CA PHE A 604 18.83 35.39 7.55
C PHE A 604 19.76 36.58 7.63
N PHE A 605 20.25 37.10 6.49
CA PHE A 605 21.16 38.23 6.49
C PHE A 605 20.48 39.53 6.94
N ILE A 606 19.22 39.78 6.54
CA ILE A 606 18.44 40.91 7.05
C ILE A 606 18.26 40.79 8.56
N SER A 607 17.89 39.63 9.07
CA SER A 607 17.74 39.43 10.52
C SER A 607 19.04 39.62 11.27
N ALA A 608 20.17 39.18 10.72
CA ALA A 608 21.48 39.40 11.32
C ALA A 608 21.83 40.90 11.44
N VAL A 609 21.43 41.72 10.45
CA VAL A 609 21.65 43.18 10.48
C VAL A 609 20.63 43.91 11.38
N VAL A 610 19.34 43.59 11.24
CA VAL A 610 18.27 44.29 11.98
C VAL A 610 18.29 43.94 13.47
N LEU A 611 18.64 42.71 13.82
CA LEU A 611 18.68 42.24 15.20
C LEU A 611 20.10 42.17 15.77
N GLN A 612 21.05 42.93 15.20
CA GLN A 612 22.47 42.88 15.59
C GLN A 612 22.68 43.07 17.10
N ASP A 613 21.98 44.02 17.71
CA ASP A 613 22.11 44.32 19.14
C ASP A 613 21.55 43.17 20.00
N LEU A 614 20.42 42.58 19.59
CA LEU A 614 19.82 41.41 20.27
C LEU A 614 20.70 40.15 20.14
N LEU A 615 21.35 39.99 18.99
CA LEU A 615 22.22 38.87 18.67
C LEU A 615 23.67 39.07 19.14
N THR A 616 23.95 40.18 19.81
CA THR A 616 25.31 40.55 20.29
C THR A 616 26.35 40.50 19.17
N LEU A 617 25.98 40.92 17.94
CA LEU A 617 26.89 40.96 16.79
C LEU A 617 27.59 42.33 16.71
N GLY A 618 28.88 42.30 16.32
CA GLY A 618 29.66 43.50 16.17
C GLY A 618 30.24 43.70 14.77
N SER A 619 30.97 44.80 14.59
CA SER A 619 31.68 45.08 13.33
C SER A 619 32.83 44.12 13.13
N LEU A 620 33.07 43.74 11.87
CA LEU A 620 34.23 42.95 11.45
C LEU A 620 35.32 43.86 10.92
N GLU A 621 36.58 43.61 11.28
CA GLU A 621 37.74 44.23 10.67
C GLU A 621 37.93 43.75 9.22
N PHE A 622 38.65 44.56 8.42
CA PHE A 622 38.82 44.30 6.99
C PHE A 622 39.42 42.90 6.69
N GLY A 623 40.43 42.47 7.46
CA GLY A 623 41.04 41.15 7.32
C GLY A 623 40.07 40.01 7.61
N MET A 624 39.22 40.16 8.64
CA MET A 624 38.18 39.19 8.98
C MET A 624 37.06 39.14 7.90
N ILE A 625 36.69 40.28 7.31
CA ILE A 625 35.75 40.33 6.17
C ILE A 625 36.28 39.50 5.00
N ILE A 626 37.58 39.64 4.65
CA ILE A 626 38.19 38.83 3.59
C ILE A 626 38.13 37.32 3.92
N LEU A 627 38.50 36.95 5.15
CA LEU A 627 38.44 35.56 5.58
C LEU A 627 37.02 34.99 5.49
N VAL A 628 36.04 35.69 6.02
CA VAL A 628 34.60 35.30 5.94
C VAL A 628 34.20 35.11 4.49
N PHE A 629 34.53 36.04 3.59
CA PHE A 629 34.21 35.96 2.17
C PHE A 629 34.85 34.76 1.48
N VAL A 630 36.12 34.49 1.77
CA VAL A 630 36.85 33.30 1.26
C VAL A 630 36.17 32.02 1.73
N LEU A 631 35.89 31.90 3.03
CA LEU A 631 35.21 30.71 3.56
C LEU A 631 33.81 30.52 2.97
N MET A 632 33.03 31.60 2.81
CA MET A 632 31.71 31.54 2.19
C MET A 632 31.77 31.12 0.71
N THR A 633 32.85 31.43 0.00
CA THR A 633 33.00 31.09 -1.42
C THR A 633 33.41 29.62 -1.61
N PHE A 634 34.35 29.13 -0.80
CA PHE A 634 34.92 27.79 -0.97
C PHE A 634 34.09 26.68 -0.27
N SER A 635 33.44 26.98 0.85
CA SER A 635 32.72 25.96 1.62
C SER A 635 31.55 25.26 0.85
N PRO A 636 30.76 25.93 -0.02
CA PRO A 636 29.75 25.23 -0.80
C PRO A 636 30.36 24.18 -1.75
N ILE A 637 31.47 24.52 -2.40
CA ILE A 637 32.19 23.61 -3.29
C ILE A 637 32.69 22.38 -2.51
N LEU A 638 33.20 22.61 -1.31
CA LEU A 638 33.69 21.53 -0.46
C LEU A 638 32.56 20.62 0.00
N ILE A 639 31.42 21.17 0.40
CA ILE A 639 30.22 20.39 0.76
C ILE A 639 29.79 19.49 -0.40
N GLU A 640 29.65 20.05 -1.61
CA GLU A 640 29.25 19.29 -2.80
C GLU A 640 30.27 18.19 -3.14
N THR A 641 31.57 18.52 -3.15
CA THR A 641 32.64 17.57 -3.47
C THR A 641 32.69 16.40 -2.50
N ILE A 642 32.61 16.67 -1.19
CA ILE A 642 32.61 15.60 -0.17
C ILE A 642 31.33 14.77 -0.28
N THR A 643 30.17 15.40 -0.53
CA THR A 643 28.90 14.69 -0.68
C THR A 643 28.94 13.76 -1.90
N GLU A 644 29.44 14.22 -3.04
CA GLU A 644 29.60 13.39 -4.24
C GLU A 644 30.60 12.25 -4.02
N TRP A 645 31.70 12.52 -3.33
CA TRP A 645 32.70 11.50 -3.02
C TRP A 645 32.12 10.39 -2.13
N ILE A 646 31.37 10.75 -1.09
CA ILE A 646 30.69 9.78 -0.22
C ILE A 646 29.65 8.98 -1.01
N ARG A 647 28.85 9.63 -1.88
CA ARG A 647 27.86 8.94 -2.73
C ARG A 647 28.49 7.94 -3.71
N ARG A 648 29.75 8.14 -4.12
CA ARG A 648 30.47 7.20 -5.01
C ARG A 648 31.04 5.98 -4.26
N ILE A 649 31.33 6.12 -2.97
CA ILE A 649 31.90 5.03 -2.16
C ILE A 649 30.79 4.09 -1.68
N TYR A 650 29.62 4.62 -1.49
CA TYR A 650 28.45 3.92 -0.92
C TYR A 650 27.27 3.86 -1.87
#